data_08eda805eaa40fbe4d02ae85fc6282cb
#
_entry.id   08eda805eaa40fbe4d02ae85fc6282cb
#
_cell.length_a   1.000
_cell.length_b   1.000
_cell.length_c   1.000
_cell.angle_alpha   90.00
_cell.angle_beta   90.00
_cell.angle_gamma   90.00
#
_symmetry.space_group_name_H-M   'P 1'
#
loop_
_entity.id
_entity.type
_entity.pdbx_description
1 polymer ?
#
loop_
_entity_poly.entity_id
_entity_poly.type
_entity_poly.pdbx_seq_one_letter_code
_entity_poly.pdbx_strand_id
1 'polypeptide(L)'
;MKKKLLSILLVLSLMLALVPAAFAAEPASGTCGAEGDGSNVTWTIDAAGTLTFTGTGAMRDYTAQSGTPWGRSGNAIQAVVVQEGITHIGAYAFFYYTNCRSVSLPSSLVSIGESAFAMNYGLTQLDLPEGLRKLGDMAFMSCRALERLTVPSTLEKIGKNTFSSCGSLSNVTLSEGLTVLGRLMFSGDRQLKNITLPQSLTTIGASAFQQTGLQELHIPASVTKIEGRAFEGTALTSVEVPGTVKTLLDSAFSSCDNLRSFTLGEGFRSVPNGLLSRCRSLERVTLPQSLEKIDDYAFSECPRLTEINIPDSVTTFGIRCFSRTGLRELTLPEGTTTIGGRAFADMPDLRELHIPAAVTSFGIGVFAGDSSLTTASLPSSLTEIPESTFAFCEKLTSVAIPDSVTSIGKEAFKNCKSLTAIDLPDAVTFIDASAFLDCQSLTQLQLPSALEALGDQAFGGCIGLTSLTVPDGVRKLPSWVFSSCQSLASLTLPTDLTSIGMGAFHGCRSLTEITIPDSVQSIGEMAFANMARLQAIHVGADNSAYQTVDGVLLTKAGDVLLAYPAARPGIRYDVPDGVTRIGERAFYGSGLMIVRFPQSLRTVADEAFKNSTRLIALDFPAGTEEIGTRAFNRDSNISDVFFGGTEDAWYQLVKDEAYKFPLDVQVHYQTSMVVPRAADLFTDVDADSWSYPGIDFCVLAGLMSGVGGDTFLPRGVTTRAQVVQILYNLSGEPAVAGGTPFTDLTADWYQDAIAWAYQTGVVSGTSATTFEPEAPVTREQIAVILMGYAEQVLSMDLSADKADLTAFPDGASVSDWARDAVAEAVALGLISGAQTKDGTFLQPQGGATREQAATILMGFYTLVDVEMRILEYDAQ
;
A
#
# COMPACT_ATOMS: atom_id res chain seq x y z
N MET A 1 67.42 23.59 -9.99
CA MET A 1 67.06 22.17 -10.15
C MET A 1 67.97 21.22 -9.37
N LYS A 2 69.29 21.42 -9.22
CA LYS A 2 70.15 20.48 -8.48
C LYS A 2 69.95 20.39 -6.97
N LYS A 3 69.47 21.46 -6.26
CA LYS A 3 69.19 21.46 -4.83
C LYS A 3 67.87 20.74 -4.45
N LYS A 4 66.86 20.63 -5.41
CA LYS A 4 65.61 19.89 -5.16
C LYS A 4 65.77 18.39 -5.39
N LEU A 5 66.72 17.97 -6.28
CA LEU A 5 67.01 16.57 -6.47
C LEU A 5 67.77 15.95 -5.29
N LEU A 6 68.65 16.72 -4.60
CA LEU A 6 69.38 16.25 -3.44
C LEU A 6 68.47 16.10 -2.22
N SER A 7 67.45 16.95 -2.05
CA SER A 7 66.42 16.82 -0.99
C SER A 7 65.49 15.64 -1.21
N ILE A 8 65.15 15.30 -2.46
CA ILE A 8 64.36 14.14 -2.76
C ILE A 8 65.13 12.85 -2.57
N LEU A 9 66.41 12.80 -2.94
CA LEU A 9 67.27 11.66 -2.66
C LEU A 9 67.53 11.45 -1.16
N LEU A 10 67.68 12.51 -0.37
CA LEU A 10 67.83 12.42 1.08
C LEU A 10 66.55 11.95 1.78
N VAL A 11 65.34 12.38 1.28
CA VAL A 11 64.05 11.92 1.80
C VAL A 11 63.75 10.47 1.36
N LEU A 12 64.16 10.05 0.14
CA LEU A 12 64.05 8.66 -0.27
C LEU A 12 65.05 7.76 0.51
N SER A 13 66.27 8.23 0.85
CA SER A 13 67.22 7.46 1.64
C SER A 13 66.79 7.39 3.12
N LEU A 14 66.10 8.41 3.64
CA LEU A 14 65.49 8.35 4.98
C LEU A 14 64.19 7.48 5.00
N MET A 15 63.42 7.44 3.88
CA MET A 15 62.23 6.56 3.76
C MET A 15 62.65 5.09 3.57
N LEU A 16 63.82 4.80 2.96
CA LEU A 16 64.36 3.43 2.90
C LEU A 16 64.97 2.96 4.24
N ALA A 17 65.28 3.89 5.17
CA ALA A 17 65.76 3.55 6.50
C ALA A 17 64.61 3.39 7.56
N LEU A 18 63.40 3.64 7.16
CA LEU A 18 62.17 3.36 7.93
C LEU A 18 61.44 2.13 7.32
N VAL A 19 62.16 1.08 6.94
CA VAL A 19 61.63 -0.28 7.07
C VAL A 19 61.40 -0.49 8.55
N PRO A 20 60.14 -0.74 9.04
CA PRO A 20 59.98 -1.07 10.42
C PRO A 20 60.93 -2.24 10.72
N ALA A 21 61.82 -2.04 11.66
CA ALA A 21 62.63 -3.13 12.15
C ALA A 21 61.70 -4.27 12.50
N ALA A 22 61.77 -5.37 11.73
CA ALA A 22 61.07 -6.58 12.13
C ALA A 22 61.40 -6.79 13.61
N PHE A 23 60.35 -6.82 14.47
CA PHE A 23 60.57 -7.10 15.89
C PHE A 23 61.33 -8.40 15.93
N ALA A 24 62.62 -8.34 16.15
CA ALA A 24 63.45 -9.52 16.33
C ALA A 24 62.93 -10.25 17.56
N ALA A 25 62.59 -11.52 17.43
CA ALA A 25 62.17 -12.31 18.57
C ALA A 25 63.37 -12.43 19.54
N GLU A 26 63.15 -12.17 20.81
CA GLU A 26 64.20 -12.45 21.79
C GLU A 26 64.41 -13.98 21.89
N PRO A 27 65.65 -14.49 21.82
CA PRO A 27 65.89 -15.92 21.95
C PRO A 27 65.34 -16.42 23.31
N ALA A 28 64.44 -17.38 23.23
CA ALA A 28 63.82 -17.96 24.41
C ALA A 28 63.61 -19.47 24.23
N SER A 29 63.52 -20.19 25.35
CA SER A 29 63.27 -21.62 25.35
C SER A 29 62.45 -22.09 26.56
N GLY A 30 61.88 -23.24 26.48
CA GLY A 30 61.16 -23.83 27.61
C GLY A 30 60.57 -25.22 27.26
N THR A 31 59.65 -25.70 28.12
CA THR A 31 58.97 -26.99 28.01
C THR A 31 57.48 -26.81 27.72
N CYS A 32 56.86 -27.74 27.01
CA CYS A 32 55.46 -27.66 26.64
C CYS A 32 54.79 -29.04 26.41
N GLY A 33 55.38 -30.10 26.82
CA GLY A 33 54.78 -31.42 26.68
C GLY A 33 53.56 -31.65 27.58
N ALA A 34 52.77 -32.61 27.25
CA ALA A 34 51.59 -33.02 27.97
C ALA A 34 51.84 -33.99 29.11
N GLU A 35 53.03 -34.57 29.14
CA GLU A 35 53.43 -35.61 30.11
C GLU A 35 54.30 -35.04 31.25
N GLY A 36 53.99 -35.43 32.47
CA GLY A 36 54.81 -35.09 33.65
C GLY A 36 55.01 -33.58 33.83
N ASP A 37 56.29 -33.19 33.91
CA ASP A 37 56.72 -31.76 34.01
C ASP A 37 56.74 -31.03 32.70
N GLY A 38 56.34 -31.69 31.60
CA GLY A 38 56.30 -31.12 30.26
C GLY A 38 57.64 -31.18 29.52
N SER A 39 58.68 -31.83 30.05
CA SER A 39 60.03 -31.89 29.47
C SER A 39 60.11 -32.83 28.26
N ASN A 40 59.06 -33.65 28.00
CA ASN A 40 59.00 -34.54 26.85
C ASN A 40 58.92 -33.76 25.53
N VAL A 41 58.44 -32.49 25.50
CA VAL A 41 58.49 -31.58 24.35
C VAL A 41 59.08 -30.25 24.80
N THR A 42 60.08 -29.75 24.09
CA THR A 42 60.75 -28.47 24.33
C THR A 42 60.60 -27.55 23.12
N TRP A 43 60.67 -26.27 23.37
CA TRP A 43 60.57 -25.26 22.33
C TRP A 43 61.71 -24.22 22.43
N THR A 44 62.11 -23.69 21.29
CA THR A 44 63.08 -22.58 21.19
C THR A 44 62.63 -21.55 20.13
N ILE A 45 62.96 -20.29 20.40
CA ILE A 45 62.79 -19.19 19.41
C ILE A 45 64.17 -18.64 19.11
N ASP A 46 64.48 -18.54 17.81
CA ASP A 46 65.68 -17.88 17.32
C ASP A 46 65.47 -16.39 17.04
N ALA A 47 66.57 -15.66 16.78
CA ALA A 47 66.51 -14.25 16.42
C ALA A 47 65.81 -13.94 15.08
N ALA A 48 65.64 -14.93 14.23
CA ALA A 48 64.85 -14.80 12.97
C ALA A 48 63.36 -15.00 13.17
N GLY A 49 62.91 -15.30 14.39
CA GLY A 49 61.50 -15.56 14.70
C GLY A 49 61.07 -16.96 14.32
N THR A 50 61.97 -17.94 14.21
CA THR A 50 61.62 -19.34 14.01
C THR A 50 61.38 -20.01 15.35
N LEU A 51 60.16 -20.49 15.55
CA LEU A 51 59.74 -21.24 16.74
C LEU A 51 59.85 -22.75 16.44
N THR A 52 60.82 -23.40 17.04
CA THR A 52 61.13 -24.80 16.82
C THR A 52 60.73 -25.68 18.03
N PHE A 53 60.02 -26.79 17.76
CA PHE A 53 59.68 -27.82 18.77
C PHE A 53 60.43 -29.09 18.55
N THR A 54 60.98 -29.61 19.65
CA THR A 54 61.76 -30.86 19.65
C THR A 54 61.29 -31.76 20.78
N GLY A 55 61.45 -33.09 20.61
CA GLY A 55 61.10 -34.06 21.63
C GLY A 55 60.20 -35.18 21.11
N THR A 56 59.49 -35.83 22.00
CA THR A 56 58.63 -36.97 21.64
C THR A 56 57.29 -36.87 22.37
N GLY A 57 56.21 -37.36 21.72
CA GLY A 57 54.89 -37.42 22.31
C GLY A 57 54.01 -36.16 22.05
N ALA A 58 53.08 -35.85 22.94
CA ALA A 58 52.12 -34.84 22.75
C ALA A 58 52.52 -33.50 23.35
N MET A 59 52.18 -32.33 22.66
CA MET A 59 52.11 -31.05 23.33
C MET A 59 50.87 -30.95 24.20
N ARG A 60 50.96 -30.14 25.24
CA ARG A 60 49.75 -29.85 26.06
C ARG A 60 48.77 -28.92 25.32
N ASP A 61 47.51 -29.00 25.69
CA ASP A 61 46.47 -28.08 25.23
C ASP A 61 46.52 -26.77 26.02
N TYR A 62 46.22 -25.67 25.34
CA TYR A 62 46.11 -24.34 25.89
C TYR A 62 44.66 -23.83 25.69
N THR A 63 44.34 -22.71 26.31
CA THR A 63 43.08 -22.00 26.06
C THR A 63 43.35 -20.62 25.46
N ALA A 64 42.40 -19.99 24.83
CA ALA A 64 42.53 -18.64 24.28
C ALA A 64 42.95 -17.59 25.35
N GLN A 65 42.65 -17.84 26.61
CA GLN A 65 42.96 -16.97 27.75
C GLN A 65 44.24 -17.31 28.47
N SER A 66 44.69 -18.58 28.48
CA SER A 66 45.84 -19.03 29.28
C SER A 66 47.19 -18.65 28.70
N GLY A 67 47.24 -18.26 27.43
CA GLY A 67 48.47 -17.94 26.72
C GLY A 67 49.45 -19.10 26.66
N THR A 68 50.20 -19.18 25.59
CA THR A 68 51.32 -20.16 25.43
C THR A 68 52.59 -19.60 26.06
N PRO A 69 53.56 -20.43 26.49
CA PRO A 69 54.84 -19.95 26.99
C PRO A 69 55.60 -19.01 26.06
N TRP A 70 55.38 -19.17 24.74
CA TRP A 70 55.97 -18.34 23.70
C TRP A 70 55.01 -17.22 23.23
N GLY A 71 53.86 -17.05 23.84
CA GLY A 71 52.78 -16.12 23.38
C GLY A 71 53.18 -14.64 23.39
N ARG A 72 54.11 -14.22 24.27
CA ARG A 72 54.66 -12.84 24.25
C ARG A 72 55.40 -12.49 22.97
N SER A 73 55.98 -13.49 22.30
CA SER A 73 56.69 -13.35 21.03
C SER A 73 55.81 -13.64 19.79
N GLY A 74 54.51 -13.89 19.96
CA GLY A 74 53.65 -14.36 18.88
C GLY A 74 53.66 -13.53 17.60
N ASN A 75 53.72 -12.19 17.74
CA ASN A 75 53.83 -11.28 16.57
C ASN A 75 55.20 -11.23 15.94
N ALA A 76 56.26 -11.72 16.62
CA ALA A 76 57.61 -11.81 16.10
C ALA A 76 57.85 -13.17 15.40
N ILE A 77 57.01 -14.18 15.59
CA ILE A 77 57.16 -15.50 15.01
C ILE A 77 56.84 -15.42 13.52
N GLN A 78 57.83 -15.82 12.70
CA GLN A 78 57.73 -15.84 11.24
C GLN A 78 57.53 -17.26 10.69
N ALA A 79 58.04 -18.27 11.44
CA ALA A 79 57.96 -19.67 11.05
C ALA A 79 57.74 -20.58 12.29
N VAL A 80 57.04 -21.69 12.10
CA VAL A 80 56.90 -22.75 13.08
C VAL A 80 57.46 -24.03 12.51
N VAL A 81 58.38 -24.67 13.23
CA VAL A 81 58.99 -25.96 12.86
C VAL A 81 58.70 -26.99 13.98
N VAL A 82 57.94 -28.00 13.65
CA VAL A 82 57.67 -29.12 14.54
C VAL A 82 58.50 -30.33 14.06
N GLN A 83 59.42 -30.82 14.89
CA GLN A 83 60.31 -31.89 14.50
C GLN A 83 59.71 -33.31 14.70
N GLU A 84 60.35 -34.29 14.09
CA GLU A 84 59.91 -35.68 14.17
C GLU A 84 59.95 -36.20 15.64
N GLY A 85 58.94 -37.04 15.96
CA GLY A 85 58.66 -37.55 17.27
C GLY A 85 57.50 -36.93 18.00
N ILE A 86 57.06 -35.69 17.55
CA ILE A 86 55.86 -35.03 18.11
C ILE A 86 54.64 -35.59 17.43
N THR A 87 53.66 -36.06 18.24
CA THR A 87 52.46 -36.75 17.79
C THR A 87 51.18 -35.89 17.88
N HIS A 88 51.19 -34.78 18.66
CA HIS A 88 50.07 -33.91 18.84
C HIS A 88 50.50 -32.46 18.98
N ILE A 89 49.78 -31.59 18.28
CA ILE A 89 49.85 -30.12 18.46
C ILE A 89 48.67 -29.71 19.32
N GLY A 90 48.99 -29.07 20.47
CA GLY A 90 47.97 -28.68 21.45
C GLY A 90 46.98 -27.65 20.93
N ALA A 91 45.77 -27.67 21.52
CA ALA A 91 44.75 -26.67 21.26
C ALA A 91 45.31 -25.25 21.53
N TYR A 92 44.97 -24.28 20.70
CA TYR A 92 45.36 -22.86 20.78
C TYR A 92 46.91 -22.63 20.75
N ALA A 93 47.72 -23.61 20.40
CA ALA A 93 49.17 -23.48 20.47
C ALA A 93 49.74 -22.29 19.70
N PHE A 94 49.20 -22.00 18.53
CA PHE A 94 49.63 -20.92 17.63
C PHE A 94 48.46 -19.99 17.26
N PHE A 95 47.52 -19.82 18.15
CA PHE A 95 46.34 -18.97 17.92
C PHE A 95 46.74 -17.51 17.73
N TYR A 96 46.28 -16.88 16.61
CA TYR A 96 46.47 -15.46 16.28
C TYR A 96 47.93 -15.03 16.00
N TYR A 97 48.74 -15.91 15.36
CA TYR A 97 50.11 -15.57 14.95
C TYR A 97 50.12 -14.93 13.55
N THR A 98 49.76 -13.64 13.49
CA THR A 98 49.43 -12.93 12.23
C THR A 98 50.59 -12.84 11.24
N ASN A 99 51.85 -12.94 11.68
CA ASN A 99 53.07 -12.84 10.89
C ASN A 99 53.67 -14.18 10.53
N CYS A 100 53.15 -15.31 11.05
CA CYS A 100 53.66 -16.64 10.72
C CYS A 100 53.36 -16.98 9.25
N ARG A 101 54.41 -17.17 8.44
CA ARG A 101 54.32 -17.40 6.98
C ARG A 101 54.44 -18.87 6.60
N SER A 102 55.08 -19.68 7.43
CA SER A 102 55.33 -21.09 7.14
C SER A 102 55.19 -21.96 8.41
N VAL A 103 54.70 -23.16 8.20
CA VAL A 103 54.57 -24.20 9.22
C VAL A 103 55.09 -25.49 8.62
N SER A 104 56.09 -26.11 9.28
CA SER A 104 56.61 -27.43 8.91
C SER A 104 56.11 -28.43 9.96
N LEU A 105 55.43 -29.47 9.50
CA LEU A 105 54.83 -30.55 10.33
C LEU A 105 55.55 -31.87 10.10
N PRO A 106 55.79 -32.69 11.16
CA PRO A 106 56.47 -33.96 11.03
C PRO A 106 55.55 -35.11 10.54
N SER A 107 56.15 -36.14 10.00
CA SER A 107 55.41 -37.34 9.57
C SER A 107 54.86 -38.16 10.76
N SER A 108 55.40 -37.94 11.95
CA SER A 108 54.94 -38.54 13.20
C SER A 108 53.64 -37.93 13.77
N LEU A 109 53.17 -36.81 13.16
CA LEU A 109 52.01 -36.09 13.70
C LEU A 109 50.69 -36.83 13.44
N VAL A 110 49.95 -37.10 14.51
CA VAL A 110 48.66 -37.83 14.52
C VAL A 110 47.47 -36.90 14.67
N SER A 111 47.64 -35.79 15.43
CA SER A 111 46.49 -34.89 15.68
C SER A 111 46.91 -33.42 15.87
N ILE A 112 46.00 -32.53 15.48
CA ILE A 112 46.11 -31.09 15.70
C ILE A 112 44.87 -30.66 16.51
N GLY A 113 45.07 -29.92 17.60
CA GLY A 113 44.07 -29.49 18.53
C GLY A 113 43.16 -28.39 18.01
N GLU A 114 42.15 -28.08 18.80
CA GLU A 114 41.17 -26.98 18.53
C GLU A 114 41.90 -25.66 18.38
N SER A 115 41.52 -24.85 17.35
CA SER A 115 42.05 -23.50 17.09
C SER A 115 43.61 -23.41 17.07
N ALA A 116 44.33 -24.52 16.89
CA ALA A 116 45.79 -24.56 17.02
C ALA A 116 46.51 -23.53 16.17
N PHE A 117 46.04 -23.29 14.93
CA PHE A 117 46.57 -22.30 13.97
C PHE A 117 45.53 -21.29 13.55
N ALA A 118 44.42 -21.14 14.28
CA ALA A 118 43.38 -20.20 13.88
C ALA A 118 43.94 -18.75 13.85
N MET A 119 43.45 -17.96 12.86
CA MET A 119 43.83 -16.56 12.63
C MET A 119 45.32 -16.33 12.34
N ASN A 120 46.02 -17.32 11.76
CA ASN A 120 47.37 -17.14 11.21
C ASN A 120 47.26 -16.47 9.83
N TYR A 121 47.14 -15.15 9.81
CA TYR A 121 46.83 -14.38 8.60
C TYR A 121 47.95 -14.40 7.56
N GLY A 122 49.22 -14.67 7.99
CA GLY A 122 50.40 -14.70 7.13
C GLY A 122 50.69 -16.05 6.48
N LEU A 123 50.02 -17.15 6.93
CA LEU A 123 50.32 -18.51 6.46
C LEU A 123 49.83 -18.70 5.02
N THR A 124 50.76 -18.94 4.05
CA THR A 124 50.47 -19.00 2.61
C THR A 124 50.29 -20.41 2.10
N GLN A 125 50.93 -21.41 2.70
CA GLN A 125 50.85 -22.81 2.31
C GLN A 125 50.86 -23.73 3.54
N LEU A 126 50.20 -24.87 3.42
CA LEU A 126 50.13 -25.88 4.47
C LEU A 126 50.10 -27.27 3.84
N ASP A 127 51.09 -28.09 4.25
CA ASP A 127 51.19 -29.48 3.88
C ASP A 127 50.89 -30.33 5.14
N LEU A 128 49.73 -30.98 5.14
CA LEU A 128 49.36 -31.89 6.21
C LEU A 128 49.94 -33.28 5.96
N PRO A 129 50.65 -33.88 6.96
CA PRO A 129 51.33 -35.17 6.75
C PRO A 129 50.31 -36.33 6.64
N GLU A 130 50.66 -37.36 5.86
CA GLU A 130 49.85 -38.57 5.66
C GLU A 130 49.64 -39.40 6.95
N GLY A 131 50.37 -39.15 8.04
CA GLY A 131 50.15 -39.76 9.35
C GLY A 131 49.00 -39.17 10.15
N LEU A 132 48.48 -37.97 9.70
CA LEU A 132 47.49 -37.18 10.43
C LEU A 132 46.09 -37.85 10.38
N ARG A 133 45.49 -38.13 11.56
CA ARG A 133 44.20 -38.77 11.69
C ARG A 133 43.09 -37.84 12.22
N LYS A 134 43.48 -36.73 12.92
CA LYS A 134 42.49 -35.90 13.60
C LYS A 134 42.85 -34.41 13.51
N LEU A 135 41.88 -33.61 13.02
CA LEU A 135 41.89 -32.16 13.11
C LEU A 135 40.81 -31.66 14.06
N GLY A 136 41.18 -30.80 14.99
CA GLY A 136 40.29 -30.14 15.94
C GLY A 136 39.38 -29.09 15.28
N ASP A 137 38.36 -28.67 16.04
CA ASP A 137 37.49 -27.59 15.63
C ASP A 137 38.32 -26.31 15.33
N MET A 138 38.04 -25.60 14.26
CA MET A 138 38.67 -24.32 13.89
C MET A 138 40.20 -24.36 13.76
N ALA A 139 40.82 -25.55 13.57
CA ALA A 139 42.28 -25.72 13.64
C ALA A 139 43.04 -24.71 12.78
N PHE A 140 42.57 -24.34 11.58
CA PHE A 140 43.15 -23.37 10.65
C PHE A 140 42.14 -22.30 10.23
N MET A 141 41.13 -22.05 11.03
CA MET A 141 40.09 -21.03 10.72
C MET A 141 40.74 -19.65 10.49
N SER A 142 40.27 -18.95 9.46
CA SER A 142 40.74 -17.59 9.13
C SER A 142 42.24 -17.47 8.81
N CYS A 143 42.92 -18.50 8.26
CA CYS A 143 44.21 -18.39 7.68
C CYS A 143 44.10 -17.66 6.31
N ARG A 144 43.97 -16.35 6.34
CA ARG A 144 43.52 -15.55 5.19
C ARG A 144 44.47 -15.58 3.99
N ALA A 145 45.77 -15.76 4.19
CA ALA A 145 46.73 -15.80 3.12
C ALA A 145 46.96 -17.24 2.57
N LEU A 146 46.30 -18.26 3.16
CA LEU A 146 46.47 -19.65 2.74
C LEU A 146 45.93 -19.83 1.31
N GLU A 147 46.80 -20.19 0.37
CA GLU A 147 46.46 -20.34 -1.04
C GLU A 147 46.28 -21.81 -1.47
N ARG A 148 47.04 -22.73 -0.82
CA ARG A 148 47.07 -24.14 -1.16
C ARG A 148 46.92 -25.02 0.06
N LEU A 149 46.16 -26.11 -0.13
CA LEU A 149 45.91 -27.11 0.93
C LEU A 149 45.82 -28.50 0.30
N THR A 150 46.55 -29.46 0.84
CA THR A 150 46.34 -30.90 0.58
C THR A 150 45.77 -31.52 1.83
N VAL A 151 44.60 -32.16 1.70
CA VAL A 151 43.94 -32.89 2.79
C VAL A 151 44.28 -34.38 2.66
N PRO A 152 45.02 -34.97 3.63
CA PRO A 152 45.49 -36.34 3.51
C PRO A 152 44.36 -37.42 3.64
N SER A 153 44.58 -38.57 3.05
CA SER A 153 43.61 -39.67 3.01
C SER A 153 43.38 -40.32 4.39
N THR A 154 44.34 -40.16 5.30
CA THR A 154 44.34 -40.74 6.62
C THR A 154 43.45 -40.04 7.67
N LEU A 155 42.84 -38.89 7.33
CA LEU A 155 42.01 -38.14 8.23
C LEU A 155 40.68 -38.91 8.56
N GLU A 156 40.54 -39.34 9.78
CA GLU A 156 39.36 -40.04 10.30
C GLU A 156 38.35 -39.08 10.95
N LYS A 157 38.84 -37.98 11.53
CA LYS A 157 38.03 -36.98 12.21
C LYS A 157 38.44 -35.57 11.88
N ILE A 158 37.51 -34.81 11.28
CA ILE A 158 37.67 -33.40 10.94
C ILE A 158 36.70 -32.60 11.77
N GLY A 159 37.21 -31.62 12.52
CA GLY A 159 36.42 -30.69 13.31
C GLY A 159 35.60 -29.72 12.43
N LYS A 160 34.68 -29.00 13.06
CA LYS A 160 33.93 -27.97 12.40
C LYS A 160 34.78 -26.72 12.15
N ASN A 161 34.48 -25.94 11.10
CA ASN A 161 35.17 -24.69 10.71
C ASN A 161 36.67 -24.85 10.45
N THR A 162 37.17 -26.05 10.15
CA THR A 162 38.60 -26.34 10.16
C THR A 162 39.43 -25.41 9.27
N PHE A 163 38.96 -25.09 8.06
CA PHE A 163 39.61 -24.18 7.11
C PHE A 163 38.71 -23.00 6.75
N SER A 164 37.65 -22.73 7.50
CA SER A 164 36.70 -21.68 7.14
C SER A 164 37.34 -20.28 7.13
N SER A 165 36.87 -19.42 6.23
CA SER A 165 37.32 -18.03 6.08
C SER A 165 38.81 -17.89 5.71
N CYS A 166 39.39 -18.87 5.01
CA CYS A 166 40.69 -18.79 4.36
C CYS A 166 40.55 -18.08 3.02
N GLY A 167 40.41 -16.75 3.04
CA GLY A 167 39.97 -15.94 1.91
C GLY A 167 40.79 -16.06 0.61
N SER A 168 42.07 -16.43 0.67
CA SER A 168 42.94 -16.66 -0.49
C SER A 168 42.98 -18.12 -0.97
N LEU A 169 42.30 -19.04 -0.26
CA LEU A 169 42.35 -20.46 -0.57
C LEU A 169 41.69 -20.74 -1.92
N SER A 170 42.54 -21.10 -2.90
CA SER A 170 42.14 -21.30 -4.29
C SER A 170 42.43 -22.69 -4.84
N ASN A 171 43.37 -23.41 -4.22
CA ASN A 171 43.78 -24.72 -4.67
C ASN A 171 43.70 -25.73 -3.49
N VAL A 172 42.70 -26.62 -3.57
CA VAL A 172 42.46 -27.66 -2.55
C VAL A 172 42.47 -29.02 -3.24
N THR A 173 43.34 -29.90 -2.73
CA THR A 173 43.40 -31.31 -3.10
C THR A 173 42.81 -32.14 -1.98
N LEU A 174 41.76 -32.90 -2.27
CA LEU A 174 41.16 -33.88 -1.36
C LEU A 174 41.65 -35.27 -1.79
N SER A 175 42.36 -35.98 -0.91
CA SER A 175 42.90 -37.30 -1.25
C SER A 175 41.79 -38.38 -1.23
N GLU A 176 41.96 -39.42 -2.08
CA GLU A 176 41.06 -40.60 -2.03
C GLU A 176 41.22 -41.29 -0.67
N GLY A 177 40.10 -41.85 -0.18
CA GLY A 177 39.97 -42.37 1.16
C GLY A 177 39.26 -41.48 2.15
N LEU A 178 39.13 -40.15 1.85
CA LEU A 178 38.35 -39.21 2.61
C LEU A 178 36.82 -39.52 2.41
N THR A 179 36.13 -39.84 3.49
CA THR A 179 34.69 -40.22 3.41
C THR A 179 33.74 -39.14 3.84
N VAL A 180 34.17 -38.11 4.60
CA VAL A 180 33.33 -37.06 5.17
C VAL A 180 34.00 -35.69 5.06
N LEU A 181 33.31 -34.71 4.52
CA LEU A 181 33.68 -33.29 4.66
C LEU A 181 33.03 -32.74 5.93
N GLY A 182 33.83 -32.13 6.80
CA GLY A 182 33.39 -31.58 8.07
C GLY A 182 32.41 -30.40 7.91
N ARG A 183 31.61 -30.17 8.95
CA ARG A 183 30.70 -29.00 9.00
C ARG A 183 31.51 -27.71 8.88
N LEU A 184 31.07 -26.78 8.00
CA LEU A 184 31.66 -25.44 7.75
C LEU A 184 33.13 -25.54 7.30
N MET A 185 33.57 -26.66 6.73
CA MET A 185 35.00 -26.95 6.49
C MET A 185 35.68 -25.86 5.64
N PHE A 186 35.05 -25.40 4.55
CA PHE A 186 35.54 -24.38 3.63
C PHE A 186 34.62 -23.14 3.58
N SER A 187 33.78 -22.97 4.58
CA SER A 187 32.81 -21.88 4.59
C SER A 187 33.51 -20.50 4.50
N GLY A 188 33.09 -19.66 3.54
CA GLY A 188 33.61 -18.31 3.34
C GLY A 188 34.89 -18.23 2.50
N ASP A 189 35.34 -19.32 1.87
CA ASP A 189 36.54 -19.36 1.03
C ASP A 189 36.22 -18.92 -0.40
N ARG A 190 36.04 -17.63 -0.60
CA ARG A 190 35.53 -17.04 -1.83
C ARG A 190 36.41 -17.21 -3.06
N GLN A 191 37.72 -17.50 -2.89
CA GLN A 191 38.66 -17.78 -3.99
C GLN A 191 38.66 -19.27 -4.40
N LEU A 192 38.00 -20.17 -3.63
CA LEU A 192 37.85 -21.57 -4.00
C LEU A 192 36.80 -21.72 -5.11
N LYS A 193 37.29 -21.73 -6.37
CA LYS A 193 36.43 -21.75 -7.56
C LYS A 193 36.14 -23.16 -8.07
N ASN A 194 37.03 -24.07 -7.85
CA ASN A 194 36.94 -25.46 -8.31
C ASN A 194 37.43 -26.39 -7.21
N ILE A 195 36.82 -27.55 -7.12
CA ILE A 195 37.25 -28.65 -6.25
C ILE A 195 36.85 -29.98 -6.87
N THR A 196 37.76 -30.99 -6.78
CA THR A 196 37.42 -32.35 -7.14
C THR A 196 37.05 -33.11 -5.88
N LEU A 197 35.84 -33.66 -5.82
CA LEU A 197 35.42 -34.50 -4.72
C LEU A 197 35.89 -35.95 -4.95
N PRO A 198 36.53 -36.61 -3.94
CA PRO A 198 37.02 -37.97 -4.10
C PRO A 198 35.89 -39.02 -4.25
N GLN A 199 36.13 -40.10 -4.96
CA GLN A 199 35.18 -41.16 -5.19
C GLN A 199 34.85 -41.98 -3.91
N SER A 200 35.63 -41.81 -2.87
CA SER A 200 35.39 -42.38 -1.54
C SER A 200 34.39 -41.57 -0.67
N LEU A 201 34.05 -40.33 -1.11
CA LEU A 201 33.24 -39.41 -0.32
C LEU A 201 31.81 -39.90 -0.19
N THR A 202 31.27 -40.01 1.03
CA THR A 202 29.89 -40.42 1.32
C THR A 202 29.03 -39.31 1.89
N THR A 203 29.65 -38.32 2.56
CA THR A 203 28.93 -37.24 3.26
C THR A 203 29.57 -35.89 3.03
N ILE A 204 28.73 -34.91 2.62
CA ILE A 204 29.06 -33.47 2.57
C ILE A 204 28.37 -32.80 3.75
N GLY A 205 29.18 -32.35 4.72
CA GLY A 205 28.70 -31.78 5.98
C GLY A 205 27.97 -30.45 5.84
N ALA A 206 27.24 -30.08 6.88
CA ALA A 206 26.46 -28.83 6.87
C ALA A 206 27.33 -27.60 6.63
N SER A 207 26.90 -26.75 5.70
CA SER A 207 27.62 -25.53 5.29
C SER A 207 29.08 -25.78 4.83
N ALA A 208 29.44 -26.98 4.40
CA ALA A 208 30.85 -27.32 4.08
C ALA A 208 31.48 -26.37 3.07
N PHE A 209 30.72 -25.90 2.06
CA PHE A 209 31.13 -24.97 1.02
C PHE A 209 30.33 -23.68 1.02
N GLN A 210 29.65 -23.34 2.12
CA GLN A 210 28.85 -22.14 2.21
C GLN A 210 29.66 -20.90 1.85
N GLN A 211 29.12 -20.05 0.93
CA GLN A 211 29.74 -18.79 0.50
C GLN A 211 31.14 -18.96 -0.10
N THR A 212 31.44 -20.12 -0.74
CA THR A 212 32.64 -20.31 -1.56
C THR A 212 32.42 -19.77 -2.97
N GLY A 213 33.55 -19.60 -3.71
CA GLY A 213 33.56 -19.19 -5.11
C GLY A 213 33.26 -20.31 -6.11
N LEU A 214 32.82 -21.50 -5.69
CA LEU A 214 32.63 -22.68 -6.54
C LEU A 214 31.73 -22.39 -7.72
N GLN A 215 32.22 -22.63 -8.95
CA GLN A 215 31.52 -22.39 -10.22
C GLN A 215 30.97 -23.67 -10.84
N GLU A 216 31.67 -24.78 -10.62
CA GLU A 216 31.33 -26.12 -11.11
C GLU A 216 31.35 -27.11 -9.95
N LEU A 217 30.48 -28.12 -10.01
CA LEU A 217 30.41 -29.18 -9.01
C LEU A 217 30.02 -30.50 -9.68
N HIS A 218 30.85 -31.52 -9.49
CA HIS A 218 30.49 -32.90 -9.78
C HIS A 218 30.34 -33.65 -8.47
N ILE A 219 29.15 -34.16 -8.19
CA ILE A 219 28.85 -34.96 -6.99
C ILE A 219 29.06 -36.44 -7.32
N PRO A 220 30.08 -37.10 -6.72
CA PRO A 220 30.31 -38.52 -6.96
C PRO A 220 29.12 -39.44 -6.61
N ALA A 221 28.96 -40.55 -7.32
CA ALA A 221 27.91 -41.52 -7.06
C ALA A 221 28.00 -42.16 -5.67
N SER A 222 29.15 -42.09 -5.00
CA SER A 222 29.39 -42.55 -3.62
C SER A 222 28.71 -41.68 -2.56
N VAL A 223 28.40 -40.40 -2.91
CA VAL A 223 27.76 -39.47 -1.98
C VAL A 223 26.32 -39.91 -1.73
N THR A 224 26.02 -40.21 -0.47
CA THR A 224 24.69 -40.61 -0.01
C THR A 224 24.01 -39.56 0.84
N LYS A 225 24.77 -38.58 1.37
CA LYS A 225 24.24 -37.54 2.26
C LYS A 225 24.83 -36.18 1.93
N ILE A 226 23.95 -35.15 1.75
CA ILE A 226 24.27 -33.74 1.67
C ILE A 226 23.50 -33.04 2.77
N GLU A 227 24.23 -32.43 3.71
CA GLU A 227 23.63 -31.77 4.86
C GLU A 227 23.19 -30.34 4.54
N GLY A 228 22.41 -29.73 5.46
CA GLY A 228 21.81 -28.43 5.25
C GLY A 228 22.83 -27.34 4.95
N ARG A 229 22.47 -26.46 3.99
CA ARG A 229 23.28 -25.31 3.55
C ARG A 229 24.67 -25.67 2.99
N ALA A 230 24.89 -26.92 2.60
CA ALA A 230 26.22 -27.41 2.21
C ALA A 230 26.88 -26.54 1.12
N PHE A 231 26.09 -26.00 0.17
CA PHE A 231 26.54 -25.17 -0.95
C PHE A 231 25.82 -23.80 -0.99
N GLU A 232 25.24 -23.36 0.13
CA GLU A 232 24.54 -22.07 0.18
C GLU A 232 25.45 -20.92 -0.23
N GLY A 233 24.95 -20.04 -1.13
CA GLY A 233 25.65 -18.85 -1.54
C GLY A 233 26.92 -19.08 -2.38
N THR A 234 27.04 -20.24 -3.04
CA THR A 234 28.13 -20.53 -3.97
C THR A 234 27.90 -19.87 -5.35
N ALA A 235 28.96 -19.80 -6.16
CA ALA A 235 28.90 -19.25 -7.52
C ALA A 235 28.55 -20.30 -8.59
N LEU A 236 27.98 -21.43 -8.22
CA LEU A 236 27.63 -22.56 -9.10
C LEU A 236 26.70 -22.08 -10.23
N THR A 237 26.95 -22.57 -11.44
CA THR A 237 26.15 -22.22 -12.64
C THR A 237 25.18 -23.32 -13.04
N SER A 238 25.48 -24.56 -12.75
CA SER A 238 24.62 -25.72 -12.93
C SER A 238 24.89 -26.78 -11.85
N VAL A 239 23.88 -27.54 -11.48
CA VAL A 239 24.00 -28.64 -10.51
C VAL A 239 23.14 -29.82 -10.92
N GLU A 240 23.72 -31.00 -10.84
CA GLU A 240 23.01 -32.28 -10.90
C GLU A 240 23.23 -33.02 -9.59
N VAL A 241 22.14 -33.31 -8.85
CA VAL A 241 22.18 -34.14 -7.65
C VAL A 241 21.81 -35.57 -8.03
N PRO A 242 22.74 -36.53 -7.96
CA PRO A 242 22.45 -37.90 -8.39
C PRO A 242 21.46 -38.60 -7.46
N GLY A 243 20.66 -39.54 -8.00
CA GLY A 243 19.70 -40.35 -7.22
C GLY A 243 20.35 -41.29 -6.18
N THR A 244 21.66 -41.39 -6.14
CA THR A 244 22.42 -42.11 -5.08
C THR A 244 22.39 -41.36 -3.77
N VAL A 245 22.19 -40.04 -3.76
CA VAL A 245 22.02 -39.25 -2.55
C VAL A 245 20.67 -39.61 -1.90
N LYS A 246 20.71 -40.21 -0.70
CA LYS A 246 19.53 -40.63 0.05
C LYS A 246 19.03 -39.57 1.03
N THR A 247 19.92 -38.67 1.44
CA THR A 247 19.59 -37.58 2.37
C THR A 247 20.09 -36.27 1.80
N LEU A 248 19.15 -35.42 1.40
CA LEU A 248 19.39 -34.03 1.00
C LEU A 248 18.63 -33.15 1.96
N LEU A 249 19.34 -32.28 2.69
CA LEU A 249 18.73 -31.46 3.74
C LEU A 249 18.49 -30.01 3.28
N ASP A 250 17.79 -29.27 4.12
CA ASP A 250 17.25 -27.95 3.86
C ASP A 250 18.31 -26.93 3.38
N SER A 251 17.92 -26.08 2.44
CA SER A 251 18.69 -24.95 1.94
C SER A 251 20.06 -25.33 1.34
N ALA A 252 20.26 -26.61 0.95
CA ALA A 252 21.58 -27.08 0.53
C ALA A 252 22.21 -26.28 -0.61
N PHE A 253 21.41 -25.71 -1.51
CA PHE A 253 21.81 -24.87 -2.65
C PHE A 253 21.13 -23.50 -2.63
N SER A 254 20.66 -23.02 -1.49
CA SER A 254 19.99 -21.72 -1.40
C SER A 254 20.98 -20.56 -1.71
N SER A 255 20.47 -19.44 -2.20
CA SER A 255 21.24 -18.21 -2.48
C SER A 255 22.40 -18.41 -3.48
N CYS A 256 22.34 -19.43 -4.34
CA CYS A 256 23.30 -19.61 -5.44
C CYS A 256 22.92 -18.67 -6.59
N ASP A 257 23.31 -17.40 -6.50
CA ASP A 257 22.86 -16.32 -7.39
C ASP A 257 23.23 -16.52 -8.87
N ASN A 258 24.23 -17.36 -9.18
CA ASN A 258 24.66 -17.65 -10.55
C ASN A 258 24.05 -18.94 -11.13
N LEU A 259 23.32 -19.72 -10.30
CA LEU A 259 22.75 -21.01 -10.70
C LEU A 259 21.66 -20.80 -11.74
N ARG A 260 21.82 -21.41 -12.93
CA ARG A 260 20.87 -21.32 -14.05
C ARG A 260 20.04 -22.59 -14.22
N SER A 261 20.61 -23.75 -13.93
CA SER A 261 19.92 -25.02 -14.08
C SER A 261 20.20 -25.95 -12.90
N PHE A 262 19.16 -26.68 -12.50
CA PHE A 262 19.25 -27.66 -11.43
C PHE A 262 18.50 -28.93 -11.81
N THR A 263 19.14 -30.10 -11.60
CA THR A 263 18.53 -31.40 -11.82
C THR A 263 18.57 -32.21 -10.52
N LEU A 264 17.41 -32.70 -10.11
CA LEU A 264 17.26 -33.64 -9.01
C LEU A 264 17.03 -35.04 -9.57
N GLY A 265 17.94 -35.96 -9.25
CA GLY A 265 17.92 -37.33 -9.77
C GLY A 265 16.76 -38.16 -9.24
N GLU A 266 16.55 -39.36 -9.85
CA GLU A 266 15.46 -40.25 -9.48
C GLU A 266 15.61 -40.80 -8.06
N GLY A 267 14.45 -41.07 -7.40
CA GLY A 267 14.39 -41.65 -6.07
C GLY A 267 14.14 -40.70 -4.93
N PHE A 268 14.19 -39.37 -5.19
CA PHE A 268 13.72 -38.37 -4.20
C PHE A 268 12.20 -38.33 -4.19
N ARG A 269 11.63 -38.25 -2.98
CA ARG A 269 10.18 -38.12 -2.77
C ARG A 269 9.77 -36.69 -2.40
N SER A 270 10.73 -35.85 -1.94
CA SER A 270 10.46 -34.44 -1.67
C SER A 270 11.59 -33.54 -2.14
N VAL A 271 11.25 -32.33 -2.52
CA VAL A 271 12.19 -31.19 -2.62
C VAL A 271 12.27 -30.57 -1.22
N PRO A 272 13.44 -30.60 -0.55
CA PRO A 272 13.57 -30.10 0.82
C PRO A 272 13.25 -28.63 0.98
N ASN A 273 12.96 -28.20 2.22
CA ASN A 273 12.69 -26.82 2.57
C ASN A 273 13.82 -25.88 2.11
N GLY A 274 13.45 -24.82 1.37
CA GLY A 274 14.37 -23.81 0.90
C GLY A 274 15.50 -24.30 0.00
N LEU A 275 15.42 -25.51 -0.58
CA LEU A 275 16.53 -26.14 -1.33
C LEU A 275 17.22 -25.18 -2.28
N LEU A 276 16.45 -24.44 -3.08
CA LEU A 276 16.88 -23.51 -4.11
C LEU A 276 16.40 -22.08 -3.86
N SER A 277 15.98 -21.76 -2.63
CA SER A 277 15.48 -20.44 -2.33
C SER A 277 16.53 -19.36 -2.65
N ARG A 278 16.09 -18.21 -3.20
CA ARG A 278 16.96 -17.08 -3.55
C ARG A 278 18.00 -17.36 -4.62
N CYS A 279 17.81 -18.38 -5.48
CA CYS A 279 18.64 -18.59 -6.67
C CYS A 279 18.18 -17.65 -7.80
N ARG A 280 18.64 -16.39 -7.76
CA ARG A 280 18.10 -15.30 -8.59
C ARG A 280 18.28 -15.47 -10.10
N SER A 281 19.27 -16.28 -10.52
CA SER A 281 19.51 -16.59 -11.93
C SER A 281 18.95 -17.93 -12.40
N LEU A 282 18.25 -18.68 -11.54
CA LEU A 282 17.72 -20.00 -11.84
C LEU A 282 16.65 -19.89 -12.94
N GLU A 283 16.86 -20.57 -14.06
CA GLU A 283 16.00 -20.53 -15.25
C GLU A 283 15.20 -21.83 -15.40
N ARG A 284 15.81 -22.97 -15.09
CA ARG A 284 15.26 -24.30 -15.31
C ARG A 284 15.51 -25.24 -14.15
N VAL A 285 14.47 -26.00 -13.78
CA VAL A 285 14.56 -27.11 -12.81
C VAL A 285 14.00 -28.38 -13.42
N THR A 286 14.72 -29.50 -13.25
CA THR A 286 14.24 -30.83 -13.62
C THR A 286 14.05 -31.66 -12.34
N LEU A 287 12.81 -32.14 -12.13
CA LEU A 287 12.41 -32.94 -10.98
C LEU A 287 12.19 -34.42 -11.37
N PRO A 288 12.43 -35.38 -10.45
CA PRO A 288 12.27 -36.82 -10.71
C PRO A 288 10.78 -37.23 -10.70
N GLN A 289 10.45 -38.28 -11.44
CA GLN A 289 9.09 -38.84 -11.49
C GLN A 289 8.62 -39.45 -10.17
N SER A 290 9.54 -39.71 -9.26
CA SER A 290 9.26 -40.27 -7.90
C SER A 290 8.80 -39.22 -6.87
N LEU A 291 8.73 -37.92 -7.26
CA LEU A 291 8.49 -36.83 -6.33
C LEU A 291 7.02 -36.80 -5.88
N GLU A 292 6.79 -36.69 -4.58
CA GLU A 292 5.47 -36.65 -3.96
C GLU A 292 5.16 -35.28 -3.33
N LYS A 293 6.23 -34.51 -2.96
CA LYS A 293 6.09 -33.26 -2.22
C LYS A 293 7.13 -32.21 -2.62
N ILE A 294 6.71 -30.96 -2.66
CA ILE A 294 7.56 -29.77 -2.73
C ILE A 294 7.43 -29.04 -1.39
N ASP A 295 8.48 -29.04 -0.57
CA ASP A 295 8.43 -28.47 0.78
C ASP A 295 8.45 -26.93 0.78
N ASP A 296 8.34 -26.33 1.97
CA ASP A 296 8.26 -24.88 2.15
C ASP A 296 9.47 -24.17 1.54
N TYR A 297 9.22 -23.01 0.90
CA TYR A 297 10.24 -22.14 0.32
C TYR A 297 11.15 -22.80 -0.74
N ALA A 298 10.84 -23.98 -1.26
CA ALA A 298 11.75 -24.79 -2.10
C ALA A 298 12.35 -23.99 -3.27
N PHE A 299 11.55 -23.16 -3.96
CA PHE A 299 11.95 -22.30 -5.10
C PHE A 299 11.66 -20.82 -4.85
N SER A 300 11.43 -20.43 -3.59
CA SER A 300 11.08 -19.06 -3.25
C SER A 300 12.15 -18.05 -3.69
N GLU A 301 11.74 -16.88 -4.21
CA GLU A 301 12.63 -15.81 -4.65
C GLU A 301 13.58 -16.23 -5.80
N CYS A 302 13.06 -17.02 -6.76
CA CYS A 302 13.74 -17.38 -8.02
C CYS A 302 13.07 -16.66 -9.21
N PRO A 303 13.27 -15.34 -9.40
CA PRO A 303 12.49 -14.54 -10.36
C PRO A 303 12.76 -14.88 -11.84
N ARG A 304 13.80 -15.65 -12.15
CA ARG A 304 14.10 -16.11 -13.51
C ARG A 304 13.68 -17.55 -13.79
N LEU A 305 13.10 -18.24 -12.79
CA LEU A 305 12.59 -19.59 -12.99
C LEU A 305 11.36 -19.54 -13.89
N THR A 306 11.53 -20.02 -15.12
CA THR A 306 10.48 -20.04 -16.16
C THR A 306 10.14 -21.44 -16.63
N GLU A 307 10.97 -22.43 -16.32
CA GLU A 307 10.79 -23.82 -16.73
C GLU A 307 10.97 -24.79 -15.57
N ILE A 308 9.94 -25.55 -15.26
CA ILE A 308 9.94 -26.63 -14.29
C ILE A 308 8.97 -27.73 -14.75
N ASN A 309 9.39 -29.01 -14.64
CA ASN A 309 8.46 -30.14 -14.77
C ASN A 309 7.95 -30.50 -13.37
N ILE A 310 6.64 -30.53 -13.18
CA ILE A 310 6.02 -31.04 -11.95
C ILE A 310 5.44 -32.40 -12.26
N PRO A 311 5.97 -33.49 -11.62
CA PRO A 311 5.46 -34.84 -11.88
C PRO A 311 4.02 -35.02 -11.36
N ASP A 312 3.26 -35.90 -12.02
CA ASP A 312 1.87 -36.22 -11.65
C ASP A 312 1.72 -36.84 -10.25
N SER A 313 2.82 -37.34 -9.68
CA SER A 313 2.88 -37.90 -8.32
C SER A 313 2.91 -36.86 -7.22
N VAL A 314 3.10 -35.57 -7.54
CA VAL A 314 3.16 -34.49 -6.54
C VAL A 314 1.76 -34.20 -6.00
N THR A 315 1.57 -34.39 -4.71
CA THR A 315 0.31 -34.16 -4.00
C THR A 315 0.33 -32.97 -3.05
N THR A 316 1.51 -32.45 -2.71
CA THR A 316 1.68 -31.43 -1.68
C THR A 316 2.62 -30.32 -2.12
N PHE A 317 2.14 -29.08 -2.01
CA PHE A 317 2.89 -27.85 -2.20
C PHE A 317 2.99 -27.11 -0.87
N GLY A 318 4.23 -26.87 -0.41
CA GLY A 318 4.52 -26.22 0.87
C GLY A 318 4.30 -24.70 0.85
N ILE A 319 4.47 -24.08 2.01
CA ILE A 319 4.34 -22.63 2.20
C ILE A 319 5.37 -21.90 1.31
N ARG A 320 4.89 -20.92 0.49
CA ARG A 320 5.74 -20.09 -0.38
C ARG A 320 6.67 -20.86 -1.30
N CYS A 321 6.34 -22.11 -1.65
CA CYS A 321 7.26 -22.97 -2.40
C CYS A 321 7.63 -22.41 -3.78
N PHE A 322 6.76 -21.62 -4.46
CA PHE A 322 7.01 -20.93 -5.71
C PHE A 322 6.89 -19.40 -5.61
N SER A 323 6.77 -18.86 -4.39
CA SER A 323 6.62 -17.41 -4.23
C SER A 323 7.78 -16.65 -4.87
N ARG A 324 7.45 -15.60 -5.64
CA ARG A 324 8.41 -14.74 -6.38
C ARG A 324 9.23 -15.49 -7.44
N THR A 325 8.59 -16.42 -8.14
CA THR A 325 9.16 -17.03 -9.35
C THR A 325 8.66 -16.34 -10.62
N GLY A 326 9.37 -16.55 -11.74
CA GLY A 326 9.02 -15.99 -13.06
C GLY A 326 8.19 -16.93 -13.92
N LEU A 327 7.54 -17.95 -13.33
CA LEU A 327 6.67 -18.88 -14.08
C LEU A 327 5.46 -18.12 -14.63
N ARG A 328 5.18 -18.32 -15.92
CA ARG A 328 4.04 -17.72 -16.61
C ARG A 328 2.84 -18.65 -16.66
N GLU A 329 3.12 -19.92 -16.68
CA GLU A 329 2.15 -21.01 -16.72
C GLU A 329 2.60 -22.07 -15.71
N LEU A 330 1.67 -22.64 -14.99
CA LEU A 330 1.92 -23.70 -14.03
C LEU A 330 0.73 -24.66 -14.07
N THR A 331 1.01 -25.94 -14.31
CA THR A 331 -0.02 -26.99 -14.24
C THR A 331 0.20 -27.80 -12.96
N LEU A 332 -0.82 -27.86 -12.14
CA LEU A 332 -0.82 -28.70 -10.93
C LEU A 332 -1.34 -30.10 -11.28
N PRO A 333 -0.71 -31.17 -10.72
CA PRO A 333 -1.23 -32.53 -10.88
C PRO A 333 -2.64 -32.69 -10.31
N GLU A 334 -3.50 -33.44 -10.99
CA GLU A 334 -4.88 -33.72 -10.54
C GLU A 334 -4.96 -34.39 -9.16
N GLY A 335 -3.91 -35.09 -8.73
CA GLY A 335 -3.76 -35.69 -7.40
C GLY A 335 -3.37 -34.73 -6.29
N THR A 336 -3.24 -33.41 -6.58
CA THR A 336 -2.85 -32.43 -5.55
C THR A 336 -3.92 -32.33 -4.47
N THR A 337 -3.51 -32.52 -3.22
CA THR A 337 -4.42 -32.47 -2.04
C THR A 337 -4.15 -31.29 -1.11
N THR A 338 -2.92 -30.76 -1.12
CA THR A 338 -2.50 -29.72 -0.17
C THR A 338 -1.74 -28.60 -0.88
N ILE A 339 -2.17 -27.37 -0.65
CA ILE A 339 -1.51 -26.14 -1.10
C ILE A 339 -1.29 -25.26 0.13
N GLY A 340 -0.02 -25.03 0.47
CA GLY A 340 0.40 -24.22 1.62
C GLY A 340 0.14 -22.73 1.41
N GLY A 341 0.15 -21.97 2.50
CA GLY A 341 -0.05 -20.53 2.44
C GLY A 341 0.98 -19.83 1.56
N ARG A 342 0.51 -18.92 0.70
CA ARG A 342 1.33 -18.15 -0.26
C ARG A 342 2.17 -19.02 -1.20
N ALA A 343 1.74 -20.25 -1.46
CA ALA A 343 2.50 -21.20 -2.29
C ALA A 343 2.88 -20.62 -3.65
N PHE A 344 1.99 -19.85 -4.27
CA PHE A 344 2.16 -19.22 -5.57
C PHE A 344 2.14 -17.69 -5.50
N ALA A 345 2.32 -17.09 -4.34
CA ALA A 345 2.20 -15.64 -4.16
C ALA A 345 3.37 -14.84 -4.78
N ASP A 346 3.09 -13.59 -5.15
CA ASP A 346 4.08 -12.65 -5.71
C ASP A 346 4.71 -13.18 -7.04
N MET A 347 3.94 -13.87 -7.87
CA MET A 347 4.36 -14.36 -9.19
C MET A 347 3.90 -13.39 -10.27
N PRO A 348 4.70 -12.38 -10.65
CA PRO A 348 4.23 -11.25 -11.44
C PRO A 348 3.87 -11.60 -12.89
N ASP A 349 4.35 -12.74 -13.39
CA ASP A 349 4.15 -13.19 -14.78
C ASP A 349 3.04 -14.26 -14.91
N LEU A 350 2.55 -14.82 -13.78
CA LEU A 350 1.50 -15.86 -13.78
C LEU A 350 0.17 -15.27 -14.25
N ARG A 351 -0.43 -15.88 -15.28
CA ARG A 351 -1.68 -15.37 -15.89
C ARG A 351 -2.91 -16.15 -15.49
N GLU A 352 -2.75 -17.45 -15.37
CA GLU A 352 -3.83 -18.36 -14.98
C GLU A 352 -3.28 -19.55 -14.20
N LEU A 353 -4.08 -20.09 -13.31
CA LEU A 353 -3.78 -21.31 -12.58
C LEU A 353 -5.06 -22.06 -12.24
N HIS A 354 -5.10 -23.31 -12.66
CA HIS A 354 -6.19 -24.22 -12.33
C HIS A 354 -5.85 -24.97 -11.04
N ILE A 355 -6.72 -24.90 -10.03
CA ILE A 355 -6.59 -25.65 -8.80
C ILE A 355 -7.42 -26.94 -8.91
N PRO A 356 -6.77 -28.13 -8.78
CA PRO A 356 -7.47 -29.41 -8.92
C PRO A 356 -8.55 -29.61 -7.85
N ALA A 357 -9.61 -30.36 -8.24
CA ALA A 357 -10.75 -30.63 -7.35
C ALA A 357 -10.38 -31.48 -6.12
N ALA A 358 -9.27 -32.24 -6.18
CA ALA A 358 -8.77 -33.05 -5.07
C ALA A 358 -8.18 -32.23 -3.91
N VAL A 359 -7.97 -30.91 -4.07
CA VAL A 359 -7.41 -30.07 -3.01
C VAL A 359 -8.39 -29.96 -1.85
N THR A 360 -7.96 -30.40 -0.67
CA THR A 360 -8.72 -30.35 0.59
C THR A 360 -8.09 -29.42 1.63
N SER A 361 -6.81 -29.05 1.44
CA SER A 361 -6.12 -28.07 2.28
C SER A 361 -5.60 -26.93 1.42
N PHE A 362 -6.16 -25.72 1.62
CA PHE A 362 -5.89 -24.51 0.84
C PHE A 362 -5.49 -23.38 1.80
N GLY A 363 -4.25 -22.93 1.70
CA GLY A 363 -3.67 -21.96 2.64
C GLY A 363 -4.09 -20.52 2.40
N ILE A 364 -3.67 -19.64 3.28
CA ILE A 364 -3.89 -18.20 3.16
C ILE A 364 -3.01 -17.60 2.05
N GLY A 365 -3.52 -16.58 1.35
CA GLY A 365 -2.76 -15.76 0.40
C GLY A 365 -2.16 -16.53 -0.77
N VAL A 366 -2.76 -17.65 -1.20
CA VAL A 366 -2.16 -18.55 -2.21
C VAL A 366 -1.72 -17.81 -3.46
N PHE A 367 -2.49 -16.83 -3.95
CA PHE A 367 -2.23 -16.01 -5.13
C PHE A 367 -1.89 -14.55 -4.80
N ALA A 368 -1.64 -14.22 -3.53
CA ALA A 368 -1.45 -12.84 -3.13
C ALA A 368 -0.28 -12.18 -3.89
N GLY A 369 -0.52 -11.03 -4.53
CA GLY A 369 0.50 -10.30 -5.29
C GLY A 369 0.71 -10.76 -6.74
N ASP A 370 -0.13 -11.66 -7.26
CA ASP A 370 -0.06 -12.15 -8.65
C ASP A 370 -0.67 -11.12 -9.59
N SER A 371 0.09 -10.05 -9.83
CA SER A 371 -0.40 -8.85 -10.53
C SER A 371 -0.81 -9.08 -12.00
N SER A 372 -0.38 -10.19 -12.62
CA SER A 372 -0.78 -10.57 -13.98
C SER A 372 -1.87 -11.64 -14.05
N LEU A 373 -2.31 -12.18 -12.91
CA LEU A 373 -3.34 -13.20 -12.85
C LEU A 373 -4.67 -12.61 -13.33
N THR A 374 -5.24 -13.22 -14.40
CA THR A 374 -6.52 -12.79 -14.99
C THR A 374 -7.69 -13.64 -14.55
N THR A 375 -7.45 -14.93 -14.37
CA THR A 375 -8.45 -15.91 -13.93
C THR A 375 -7.82 -16.97 -13.05
N ALA A 376 -8.60 -17.54 -12.14
CA ALA A 376 -8.23 -18.70 -11.33
C ALA A 376 -9.46 -19.58 -11.09
N SER A 377 -9.28 -20.90 -11.02
CA SER A 377 -10.31 -21.81 -10.54
C SER A 377 -10.05 -22.19 -9.10
N LEU A 378 -11.11 -22.42 -8.35
CA LEU A 378 -11.05 -22.85 -6.95
C LEU A 378 -11.62 -24.26 -6.79
N PRO A 379 -11.13 -25.08 -5.82
CA PRO A 379 -11.64 -26.40 -5.60
C PRO A 379 -13.07 -26.37 -5.04
N SER A 380 -13.94 -27.24 -5.53
CA SER A 380 -15.35 -27.32 -5.09
C SER A 380 -15.54 -27.77 -3.63
N SER A 381 -14.47 -28.24 -2.98
CA SER A 381 -14.46 -28.61 -1.56
C SER A 381 -14.28 -27.42 -0.61
N LEU A 382 -13.98 -26.21 -1.15
CA LEU A 382 -13.66 -25.04 -0.36
C LEU A 382 -14.92 -24.52 0.34
N THR A 383 -14.89 -24.36 1.66
CA THR A 383 -15.99 -23.83 2.47
C THR A 383 -15.80 -22.38 2.87
N GLU A 384 -14.60 -21.82 2.66
CA GLU A 384 -14.27 -20.41 2.86
C GLU A 384 -13.27 -19.96 1.80
N ILE A 385 -13.29 -18.71 1.40
CA ILE A 385 -12.17 -18.09 0.70
C ILE A 385 -11.20 -17.60 1.77
N PRO A 386 -10.00 -18.21 1.90
CA PRO A 386 -9.08 -17.83 2.98
C PRO A 386 -8.58 -16.39 2.89
N GLU A 387 -8.05 -15.90 4.01
CA GLU A 387 -7.43 -14.57 4.11
C GLU A 387 -6.45 -14.31 2.96
N SER A 388 -6.53 -13.13 2.35
CA SER A 388 -5.62 -12.61 1.32
C SER A 388 -5.48 -13.47 0.06
N THR A 389 -6.39 -14.42 -0.21
CA THR A 389 -6.25 -15.41 -1.31
C THR A 389 -5.87 -14.75 -2.63
N PHE A 390 -6.53 -13.66 -3.03
CA PHE A 390 -6.30 -12.90 -4.25
C PHE A 390 -5.84 -11.45 -3.99
N ALA A 391 -5.37 -11.17 -2.79
CA ALA A 391 -4.94 -9.81 -2.46
C ALA A 391 -3.87 -9.30 -3.45
N PHE A 392 -4.06 -8.09 -4.02
CA PHE A 392 -3.16 -7.48 -5.01
C PHE A 392 -3.06 -8.23 -6.36
N CYS A 393 -4.07 -9.04 -6.72
CA CYS A 393 -4.22 -9.58 -8.07
C CYS A 393 -4.86 -8.50 -8.98
N GLU A 394 -4.07 -7.48 -9.34
CA GLU A 394 -4.57 -6.25 -9.97
C GLU A 394 -5.28 -6.48 -11.31
N LYS A 395 -4.91 -7.54 -12.05
CA LYS A 395 -5.52 -7.88 -13.35
C LYS A 395 -6.59 -8.97 -13.29
N LEU A 396 -6.93 -9.45 -12.09
CA LEU A 396 -7.99 -10.44 -11.92
C LEU A 396 -9.34 -9.85 -12.38
N THR A 397 -9.94 -10.45 -13.41
CA THR A 397 -11.21 -9.97 -13.99
C THR A 397 -12.40 -10.74 -13.49
N SER A 398 -12.21 -12.04 -13.20
CA SER A 398 -13.27 -12.92 -12.71
C SER A 398 -12.68 -14.11 -11.95
N VAL A 399 -13.46 -14.64 -11.02
CA VAL A 399 -13.21 -15.91 -10.34
C VAL A 399 -14.54 -16.55 -9.98
N ALA A 400 -14.68 -17.83 -10.26
CA ALA A 400 -15.87 -18.60 -9.85
C ALA A 400 -15.72 -19.03 -8.40
N ILE A 401 -16.62 -18.57 -7.55
CA ILE A 401 -16.68 -18.97 -6.13
C ILE A 401 -17.54 -20.24 -6.02
N PRO A 402 -17.03 -21.33 -5.44
CA PRO A 402 -17.81 -22.55 -5.26
C PRO A 402 -19.05 -22.37 -4.38
N ASP A 403 -20.15 -23.06 -4.70
CA ASP A 403 -21.42 -22.98 -3.94
C ASP A 403 -21.29 -23.44 -2.47
N SER A 404 -20.23 -24.16 -2.14
CA SER A 404 -19.91 -24.63 -0.79
C SER A 404 -19.34 -23.54 0.14
N VAL A 405 -18.99 -22.35 -0.43
CA VAL A 405 -18.37 -21.27 0.33
C VAL A 405 -19.40 -20.56 1.18
N THR A 406 -19.14 -20.47 2.49
CA THR A 406 -19.98 -19.80 3.49
C THR A 406 -19.39 -18.50 4.02
N SER A 407 -18.09 -18.22 3.76
CA SER A 407 -17.44 -16.98 4.18
C SER A 407 -16.35 -16.53 3.22
N ILE A 408 -16.20 -15.21 3.13
CA ILE A 408 -15.11 -14.55 2.41
C ILE A 408 -14.15 -13.97 3.45
N GLY A 409 -12.90 -14.46 3.46
CA GLY A 409 -11.91 -14.11 4.46
C GLY A 409 -11.36 -12.69 4.31
N LYS A 410 -10.66 -12.24 5.35
CA LYS A 410 -10.04 -10.93 5.43
C LYS A 410 -9.13 -10.66 4.23
N GLU A 411 -9.27 -9.48 3.60
CA GLU A 411 -8.45 -9.05 2.45
C GLU A 411 -8.48 -10.01 1.24
N ALA A 412 -9.46 -10.91 1.14
CA ALA A 412 -9.47 -11.98 0.14
C ALA A 412 -9.33 -11.49 -1.30
N PHE A 413 -9.93 -10.35 -1.66
CA PHE A 413 -9.89 -9.70 -2.98
C PHE A 413 -9.34 -8.26 -2.91
N LYS A 414 -8.65 -7.91 -1.83
CA LYS A 414 -8.09 -6.57 -1.68
C LYS A 414 -7.22 -6.16 -2.87
N ASN A 415 -7.43 -4.95 -3.42
CA ASN A 415 -6.70 -4.44 -4.58
C ASN A 415 -6.82 -5.29 -5.86
N CYS A 416 -7.94 -6.01 -6.06
CA CYS A 416 -8.31 -6.62 -7.33
C CYS A 416 -8.92 -5.55 -8.25
N LYS A 417 -8.07 -4.63 -8.74
CA LYS A 417 -8.51 -3.40 -9.43
C LYS A 417 -9.31 -3.64 -10.70
N SER A 418 -9.07 -4.77 -11.40
CA SER A 418 -9.75 -5.12 -12.64
C SER A 418 -10.97 -6.03 -12.46
N LEU A 419 -11.32 -6.41 -11.23
CA LEU A 419 -12.48 -7.24 -10.95
C LEU A 419 -13.76 -6.44 -11.22
N THR A 420 -14.50 -6.82 -12.26
CA THR A 420 -15.70 -6.08 -12.70
C THR A 420 -16.99 -6.58 -12.08
N ALA A 421 -17.06 -7.87 -11.81
CA ALA A 421 -18.20 -8.53 -11.17
C ALA A 421 -17.72 -9.78 -10.42
N ILE A 422 -18.47 -10.19 -9.42
CA ILE A 422 -18.27 -11.42 -8.70
C ILE A 422 -19.62 -11.97 -8.22
N ASP A 423 -19.87 -13.24 -8.51
CA ASP A 423 -21.07 -13.94 -8.06
C ASP A 423 -20.76 -14.61 -6.72
N LEU A 424 -21.40 -14.14 -5.66
CA LEU A 424 -21.28 -14.72 -4.33
C LEU A 424 -22.36 -15.77 -4.12
N PRO A 425 -22.00 -16.99 -3.67
CA PRO A 425 -22.97 -18.05 -3.37
C PRO A 425 -23.99 -17.62 -2.30
N ASP A 426 -25.23 -18.11 -2.44
CA ASP A 426 -26.32 -17.83 -1.48
C ASP A 426 -26.01 -18.29 -0.04
N ALA A 427 -25.08 -19.25 0.11
CA ALA A 427 -24.64 -19.78 1.41
C ALA A 427 -23.70 -18.84 2.20
N VAL A 428 -23.21 -17.75 1.59
CA VAL A 428 -22.28 -16.83 2.26
C VAL A 428 -23.00 -16.03 3.34
N THR A 429 -22.56 -16.21 4.57
CA THR A 429 -23.09 -15.54 5.77
C THR A 429 -22.17 -14.44 6.29
N PHE A 430 -20.92 -14.43 5.92
CA PHE A 430 -19.92 -13.48 6.43
C PHE A 430 -18.92 -13.04 5.35
N ILE A 431 -18.70 -11.73 5.26
CA ILE A 431 -17.64 -11.08 4.45
C ILE A 431 -16.76 -10.31 5.41
N ASP A 432 -15.50 -10.72 5.54
CA ASP A 432 -14.58 -10.21 6.56
C ASP A 432 -13.93 -8.85 6.17
N ALA A 433 -13.13 -8.30 7.07
CA ALA A 433 -12.52 -6.99 6.95
C ALA A 433 -11.71 -6.84 5.65
N SER A 434 -11.90 -5.71 4.95
CA SER A 434 -11.18 -5.35 3.73
C SER A 434 -11.29 -6.39 2.60
N ALA A 435 -12.29 -7.29 2.64
CA ALA A 435 -12.39 -8.41 1.69
C ALA A 435 -12.38 -7.95 0.23
N PHE A 436 -13.03 -6.83 -0.11
CA PHE A 436 -13.07 -6.20 -1.43
C PHE A 436 -12.49 -4.78 -1.43
N LEU A 437 -11.62 -4.46 -0.47
CA LEU A 437 -11.00 -3.13 -0.40
C LEU A 437 -10.25 -2.82 -1.70
N ASP A 438 -10.54 -1.64 -2.29
CA ASP A 438 -9.95 -1.15 -3.54
C ASP A 438 -10.20 -2.05 -4.77
N CYS A 439 -11.35 -2.73 -4.85
CA CYS A 439 -11.85 -3.35 -6.08
C CYS A 439 -12.48 -2.27 -6.99
N GLN A 440 -11.61 -1.47 -7.62
CA GLN A 440 -11.99 -0.22 -8.27
C GLN A 440 -12.93 -0.38 -9.47
N SER A 441 -12.83 -1.49 -10.20
CA SER A 441 -13.68 -1.78 -11.38
C SER A 441 -14.97 -2.53 -11.05
N LEU A 442 -15.21 -2.86 -9.78
CA LEU A 442 -16.41 -3.59 -9.35
C LEU A 442 -17.64 -2.67 -9.52
N THR A 443 -18.43 -2.92 -10.55
CA THR A 443 -19.59 -2.08 -10.88
C THR A 443 -20.91 -2.66 -10.40
N GLN A 444 -21.01 -4.00 -10.33
CA GLN A 444 -22.19 -4.72 -9.91
C GLN A 444 -21.83 -5.77 -8.86
N LEU A 445 -22.56 -5.77 -7.78
CA LEU A 445 -22.43 -6.75 -6.72
C LEU A 445 -23.80 -7.04 -6.13
N GLN A 446 -24.18 -8.31 -6.11
CA GLN A 446 -25.35 -8.77 -5.36
C GLN A 446 -24.87 -9.44 -4.07
N LEU A 447 -25.29 -8.92 -2.93
CA LEU A 447 -25.03 -9.56 -1.65
C LEU A 447 -26.00 -10.71 -1.41
N PRO A 448 -25.51 -11.87 -0.91
CA PRO A 448 -26.36 -13.03 -0.62
C PRO A 448 -27.41 -12.73 0.43
N SER A 449 -28.61 -13.27 0.25
CA SER A 449 -29.71 -13.07 1.19
C SER A 449 -29.45 -13.65 2.59
N ALA A 450 -28.56 -14.64 2.70
CA ALA A 450 -28.13 -15.24 3.95
C ALA A 450 -27.05 -14.44 4.70
N LEU A 451 -26.57 -13.32 4.14
CA LEU A 451 -25.49 -12.54 4.76
C LEU A 451 -25.93 -11.95 6.10
N GLU A 452 -25.17 -12.24 7.15
CA GLU A 452 -25.45 -11.83 8.54
C GLU A 452 -24.48 -10.73 9.02
N ALA A 453 -23.25 -10.71 8.51
CA ALA A 453 -22.26 -9.73 8.97
C ALA A 453 -21.24 -9.32 7.88
N LEU A 454 -20.77 -8.08 8.02
CA LEU A 454 -19.71 -7.47 7.25
C LEU A 454 -18.56 -7.07 8.18
N GLY A 455 -17.32 -7.13 7.68
CA GLY A 455 -16.13 -6.63 8.38
C GLY A 455 -15.78 -5.19 8.02
N ASP A 456 -14.90 -4.58 8.80
CA ASP A 456 -14.44 -3.21 8.58
C ASP A 456 -13.84 -3.04 7.17
N GLN A 457 -14.19 -1.94 6.48
CA GLN A 457 -13.70 -1.63 5.12
C GLN A 457 -14.02 -2.71 4.06
N ALA A 458 -15.00 -3.59 4.29
CA ALA A 458 -15.25 -4.73 3.40
C ALA A 458 -15.36 -4.34 1.93
N PHE A 459 -15.95 -3.19 1.60
CA PHE A 459 -16.10 -2.63 0.25
C PHE A 459 -15.46 -1.23 0.10
N GLY A 460 -14.57 -0.85 1.02
CA GLY A 460 -13.88 0.44 0.92
C GLY A 460 -13.17 0.59 -0.44
N GLY A 461 -13.22 1.78 -1.07
CA GLY A 461 -12.53 2.03 -2.33
C GLY A 461 -13.09 1.30 -3.56
N CYS A 462 -14.30 0.70 -3.48
CA CYS A 462 -15.03 0.18 -4.66
C CYS A 462 -15.62 1.35 -5.46
N ILE A 463 -14.74 2.12 -6.10
CA ILE A 463 -15.11 3.39 -6.78
C ILE A 463 -16.10 3.21 -7.91
N GLY A 464 -16.11 2.04 -8.56
CA GLY A 464 -17.00 1.72 -9.69
C GLY A 464 -18.40 1.25 -9.27
N LEU A 465 -18.64 0.93 -7.99
CA LEU A 465 -19.92 0.38 -7.52
C LEU A 465 -21.02 1.45 -7.58
N THR A 466 -22.07 1.19 -8.37
CA THR A 466 -23.14 2.17 -8.63
C THR A 466 -24.36 2.00 -7.75
N SER A 467 -24.70 0.77 -7.39
CA SER A 467 -25.84 0.46 -6.53
C SER A 467 -25.56 -0.75 -5.65
N LEU A 468 -26.18 -0.78 -4.46
CA LEU A 468 -26.08 -1.91 -3.54
C LEU A 468 -27.34 -2.01 -2.66
N THR A 469 -27.80 -3.26 -2.45
CA THR A 469 -28.80 -3.57 -1.44
C THR A 469 -28.13 -4.41 -0.35
N VAL A 470 -28.15 -3.94 0.89
CA VAL A 470 -27.67 -4.67 2.06
C VAL A 470 -28.80 -5.55 2.58
N PRO A 471 -28.61 -6.89 2.71
CA PRO A 471 -29.65 -7.81 3.16
C PRO A 471 -30.11 -7.57 4.60
N ASP A 472 -31.35 -7.93 4.92
CA ASP A 472 -31.97 -7.73 6.25
C ASP A 472 -31.26 -8.51 7.39
N GLY A 473 -30.46 -9.56 7.05
CA GLY A 473 -29.63 -10.28 8.02
C GLY A 473 -28.53 -9.39 8.66
N VAL A 474 -28.08 -8.35 7.94
CA VAL A 474 -27.00 -7.47 8.39
C VAL A 474 -27.55 -6.42 9.37
N ARG A 475 -27.29 -6.59 10.64
CA ARG A 475 -27.79 -5.69 11.71
C ARG A 475 -26.83 -4.56 12.07
N LYS A 476 -25.60 -4.59 11.60
CA LYS A 476 -24.58 -3.56 11.89
C LYS A 476 -23.75 -3.29 10.65
N LEU A 477 -23.59 -2.03 10.31
CA LEU A 477 -22.57 -1.60 9.35
C LEU A 477 -21.26 -1.32 10.10
N PRO A 478 -20.16 -2.00 9.78
CA PRO A 478 -18.88 -1.78 10.43
C PRO A 478 -18.22 -0.47 9.96
N SER A 479 -17.08 -0.11 10.57
CA SER A 479 -16.37 1.11 10.24
C SER A 479 -15.84 1.07 8.80
N TRP A 480 -16.00 2.19 8.07
CA TRP A 480 -15.47 2.40 6.72
C TRP A 480 -15.99 1.41 5.67
N VAL A 481 -17.07 0.69 5.93
CA VAL A 481 -17.54 -0.44 5.11
C VAL A 481 -17.74 -0.09 3.63
N PHE A 482 -18.27 1.09 3.30
CA PHE A 482 -18.46 1.63 1.95
C PHE A 482 -17.64 2.90 1.69
N SER A 483 -16.60 3.14 2.50
CA SER A 483 -15.81 4.36 2.33
C SER A 483 -15.24 4.47 0.92
N SER A 484 -15.29 5.67 0.34
CA SER A 484 -14.78 5.94 -1.01
C SER A 484 -15.43 5.12 -2.13
N CYS A 485 -16.67 4.63 -1.96
CA CYS A 485 -17.51 4.12 -3.05
C CYS A 485 -18.07 5.32 -3.85
N GLN A 486 -17.20 5.93 -4.66
CA GLN A 486 -17.46 7.25 -5.24
C GLN A 486 -18.66 7.28 -6.19
N SER A 487 -18.88 6.20 -6.96
CA SER A 487 -19.98 6.09 -7.92
C SER A 487 -21.29 5.57 -7.32
N LEU A 488 -21.31 5.23 -6.01
CA LEU A 488 -22.50 4.67 -5.36
C LEU A 488 -23.61 5.72 -5.32
N ALA A 489 -24.60 5.55 -6.20
CA ALA A 489 -25.73 6.47 -6.36
C ALA A 489 -27.01 5.96 -5.66
N SER A 490 -27.13 4.64 -5.46
CA SER A 490 -28.30 4.02 -4.82
C SER A 490 -27.86 3.00 -3.77
N LEU A 491 -28.34 3.17 -2.54
CA LEU A 491 -28.07 2.26 -1.42
C LEU A 491 -29.34 1.98 -0.63
N THR A 492 -29.68 0.68 -0.50
CA THR A 492 -30.79 0.24 0.37
C THR A 492 -30.20 -0.36 1.64
N LEU A 493 -30.60 0.18 2.79
CA LEU A 493 -30.21 -0.30 4.12
C LEU A 493 -31.28 -1.26 4.68
N PRO A 494 -30.87 -2.28 5.47
CA PRO A 494 -31.81 -3.21 6.10
C PRO A 494 -32.67 -2.52 7.15
N THR A 495 -33.96 -2.93 7.26
CA THR A 495 -34.92 -2.33 8.17
C THR A 495 -34.60 -2.55 9.65
N ASP A 496 -33.88 -3.64 9.97
CA ASP A 496 -33.46 -4.02 11.33
C ASP A 496 -32.04 -3.54 11.69
N LEU A 497 -31.49 -2.59 10.92
CA LEU A 497 -30.13 -2.07 11.15
C LEU A 497 -30.07 -1.32 12.48
N THR A 498 -29.17 -1.73 13.39
CA THR A 498 -29.04 -1.15 14.73
C THR A 498 -27.89 -0.15 14.88
N SER A 499 -26.86 -0.25 14.04
CA SER A 499 -25.70 0.66 14.11
C SER A 499 -25.07 0.91 12.76
N ILE A 500 -24.57 2.14 12.58
CA ILE A 500 -23.77 2.61 11.47
C ILE A 500 -22.39 2.95 12.03
N GLY A 501 -21.33 2.29 11.55
CA GLY A 501 -19.96 2.46 12.02
C GLY A 501 -19.32 3.79 11.61
N MET A 502 -18.16 4.08 12.20
CA MET A 502 -17.36 5.27 11.88
C MET A 502 -17.00 5.29 10.40
N GLY A 503 -17.21 6.43 9.72
CA GLY A 503 -16.86 6.62 8.32
C GLY A 503 -17.56 5.66 7.35
N ALA A 504 -18.68 5.02 7.73
CA ALA A 504 -19.31 3.95 6.94
C ALA A 504 -19.60 4.35 5.49
N PHE A 505 -19.98 5.61 5.23
CA PHE A 505 -20.27 6.18 3.90
C PHE A 505 -19.31 7.31 3.52
N HIS A 506 -18.19 7.46 4.24
CA HIS A 506 -17.23 8.50 3.97
C HIS A 506 -16.77 8.48 2.49
N GLY A 507 -16.93 9.59 1.77
CA GLY A 507 -16.51 9.68 0.39
C GLY A 507 -17.40 8.98 -0.64
N CYS A 508 -18.65 8.59 -0.27
CA CYS A 508 -19.68 8.17 -1.23
C CYS A 508 -20.26 9.41 -1.94
N ARG A 509 -19.52 9.89 -2.96
CA ARG A 509 -19.77 11.22 -3.55
C ARG A 509 -21.01 11.29 -4.44
N SER A 510 -21.52 10.15 -4.93
CA SER A 510 -22.68 10.11 -5.84
C SER A 510 -24.01 9.91 -5.15
N LEU A 511 -24.04 9.55 -3.86
CA LEU A 511 -25.28 9.48 -3.10
C LEU A 511 -25.85 10.89 -2.91
N THR A 512 -27.09 11.08 -3.37
CA THR A 512 -27.84 12.36 -3.21
C THR A 512 -28.70 12.36 -1.96
N GLU A 513 -29.20 11.19 -1.55
CA GLU A 513 -30.04 11.01 -0.38
C GLU A 513 -29.68 9.68 0.31
N ILE A 514 -29.93 9.60 1.62
CA ILE A 514 -29.83 8.37 2.39
C ILE A 514 -30.92 8.33 3.45
N THR A 515 -31.57 7.15 3.62
CA THR A 515 -32.57 6.93 4.65
C THR A 515 -32.03 6.06 5.79
N ILE A 516 -32.04 6.58 7.00
CA ILE A 516 -31.67 5.90 8.25
C ILE A 516 -32.89 5.21 8.82
N PRO A 517 -32.91 3.87 8.98
CA PRO A 517 -34.02 3.12 9.51
C PRO A 517 -34.38 3.48 10.97
N ASP A 518 -35.61 3.18 11.37
CA ASP A 518 -36.14 3.40 12.75
C ASP A 518 -35.33 2.65 13.82
N SER A 519 -34.78 1.50 13.47
CA SER A 519 -34.02 0.60 14.36
C SER A 519 -32.63 1.11 14.74
N VAL A 520 -32.08 2.12 14.01
CA VAL A 520 -30.69 2.62 14.25
C VAL A 520 -30.59 3.37 15.56
N GLN A 521 -29.71 2.86 16.46
CA GLN A 521 -29.48 3.42 17.81
C GLN A 521 -28.09 4.11 17.92
N SER A 522 -27.16 3.85 17.01
CA SER A 522 -25.84 4.47 17.04
C SER A 522 -25.31 4.75 15.65
N ILE A 523 -24.71 5.94 15.49
CA ILE A 523 -24.02 6.38 14.28
C ILE A 523 -22.64 6.84 14.69
N GLY A 524 -21.62 6.25 14.06
CA GLY A 524 -20.22 6.60 14.29
C GLY A 524 -19.83 7.95 13.69
N GLU A 525 -18.79 8.55 14.23
CA GLU A 525 -18.23 9.81 13.73
C GLU A 525 -17.88 9.71 12.25
N MET A 526 -17.99 10.81 11.52
CA MET A 526 -17.67 10.91 10.09
C MET A 526 -18.47 9.97 9.16
N ALA A 527 -19.52 9.30 9.65
CA ALA A 527 -20.28 8.34 8.85
C ALA A 527 -20.74 8.92 7.51
N PHE A 528 -21.09 10.21 7.46
CA PHE A 528 -21.58 10.92 6.27
C PHE A 528 -20.62 12.01 5.77
N ALA A 529 -19.36 12.02 6.19
CA ALA A 529 -18.41 13.03 5.76
C ALA A 529 -17.93 12.80 4.31
N ASN A 530 -17.61 13.88 3.61
CA ASN A 530 -17.12 13.83 2.22
C ASN A 530 -18.11 13.21 1.21
N MET A 531 -19.43 13.35 1.46
CA MET A 531 -20.49 12.96 0.55
C MET A 531 -20.90 14.19 -0.28
N ALA A 532 -20.09 14.50 -1.30
CA ALA A 532 -20.14 15.81 -1.98
C ALA A 532 -21.49 16.14 -2.63
N ARG A 533 -22.27 15.14 -3.07
CA ARG A 533 -23.59 15.32 -3.71
C ARG A 533 -24.77 15.07 -2.77
N LEU A 534 -24.53 14.80 -1.48
CA LEU A 534 -25.61 14.54 -0.53
C LEU A 534 -26.44 15.84 -0.31
N GLN A 535 -27.73 15.76 -0.60
CA GLN A 535 -28.68 16.86 -0.47
C GLN A 535 -29.54 16.73 0.79
N ALA A 536 -29.89 15.50 1.19
CA ALA A 536 -30.70 15.25 2.37
C ALA A 536 -30.36 13.92 3.05
N ILE A 537 -30.50 13.89 4.37
CA ILE A 537 -30.54 12.67 5.18
C ILE A 537 -31.98 12.54 5.69
N HIS A 538 -32.56 11.36 5.53
CA HIS A 538 -33.88 11.03 6.05
C HIS A 538 -33.74 10.10 7.24
N VAL A 539 -34.58 10.26 8.26
CA VAL A 539 -34.65 9.37 9.43
C VAL A 539 -36.08 8.85 9.55
N GLY A 540 -36.23 7.57 9.79
CA GLY A 540 -37.54 6.96 10.02
C GLY A 540 -38.29 7.68 11.12
N ALA A 541 -39.62 7.80 10.97
CA ALA A 541 -40.45 8.62 11.86
C ALA A 541 -40.45 8.12 13.33
N ASP A 542 -40.29 6.78 13.49
CA ASP A 542 -40.31 6.11 14.80
C ASP A 542 -38.91 5.93 15.40
N ASN A 543 -37.84 6.49 14.75
CA ASN A 543 -36.50 6.41 15.30
C ASN A 543 -36.42 7.12 16.66
N SER A 544 -35.90 6.38 17.68
CA SER A 544 -35.82 6.87 19.06
C SER A 544 -34.53 7.62 19.40
N ALA A 545 -33.49 7.54 18.54
CA ALA A 545 -32.16 8.11 18.79
C ALA A 545 -31.86 9.34 17.95
N TYR A 546 -32.47 9.46 16.75
CA TYR A 546 -32.15 10.48 15.77
C TYR A 546 -33.39 11.13 15.17
N GLN A 547 -33.21 12.31 14.60
CA GLN A 547 -34.18 13.03 13.81
C GLN A 547 -33.48 13.87 12.72
N THR A 548 -34.28 14.37 11.77
CA THR A 548 -33.79 15.36 10.81
C THR A 548 -34.65 16.63 10.86
N VAL A 549 -33.96 17.76 10.66
CA VAL A 549 -34.61 19.07 10.44
C VAL A 549 -34.11 19.55 9.09
N ASP A 550 -35.01 19.70 8.13
CA ASP A 550 -34.67 20.11 6.76
C ASP A 550 -33.54 19.27 6.09
N GLY A 551 -33.56 17.94 6.32
CA GLY A 551 -32.55 17.02 5.79
C GLY A 551 -31.21 17.00 6.54
N VAL A 552 -31.03 17.80 7.59
CA VAL A 552 -29.84 17.84 8.45
C VAL A 552 -30.02 16.87 9.62
N LEU A 553 -29.04 16.02 9.88
CA LEU A 553 -29.08 14.98 10.90
C LEU A 553 -28.74 15.52 12.29
N LEU A 554 -29.61 15.28 13.24
CA LEU A 554 -29.44 15.59 14.66
C LEU A 554 -29.73 14.37 15.55
N THR A 555 -29.28 14.43 16.79
CA THR A 555 -29.80 13.55 17.86
C THR A 555 -31.29 13.77 18.04
N LYS A 556 -32.02 12.79 18.62
CA LYS A 556 -33.44 12.91 18.88
C LYS A 556 -33.77 14.07 19.82
N ALA A 557 -32.89 14.39 20.77
CA ALA A 557 -33.01 15.53 21.66
C ALA A 557 -32.83 16.88 20.95
N GLY A 558 -32.24 16.88 19.73
CA GLY A 558 -31.91 18.09 18.96
C GLY A 558 -30.73 18.86 19.49
N ASP A 559 -29.97 18.30 20.43
CA ASP A 559 -28.84 18.97 21.10
C ASP A 559 -27.49 18.81 20.39
N VAL A 560 -27.32 17.81 19.50
CA VAL A 560 -26.12 17.62 18.71
C VAL A 560 -26.45 17.58 17.21
N LEU A 561 -25.81 18.43 16.43
CA LEU A 561 -25.84 18.34 14.96
C LEU A 561 -24.73 17.41 14.49
N LEU A 562 -25.12 16.28 13.87
CA LEU A 562 -24.22 15.18 13.51
C LEU A 562 -23.72 15.25 12.05
N ALA A 563 -24.58 15.66 11.11
CA ALA A 563 -24.20 15.78 9.71
C ALA A 563 -25.07 16.80 8.96
N TYR A 564 -24.41 17.71 8.26
CA TYR A 564 -24.98 18.63 7.30
C TYR A 564 -24.70 18.13 5.88
N PRO A 565 -25.73 17.86 5.04
CA PRO A 565 -25.52 17.40 3.68
C PRO A 565 -24.77 18.44 2.84
N ALA A 566 -23.62 18.03 2.24
CA ALA A 566 -22.71 18.98 1.60
C ALA A 566 -23.26 19.68 0.36
N ALA A 567 -24.25 19.06 -0.33
CA ALA A 567 -24.94 19.62 -1.50
C ALA A 567 -26.36 20.11 -1.17
N ARG A 568 -26.69 20.31 0.10
CA ARG A 568 -27.97 20.92 0.46
C ARG A 568 -28.03 22.32 -0.13
N PRO A 569 -29.10 22.65 -0.85
CA PRO A 569 -29.24 23.97 -1.50
C PRO A 569 -29.20 25.13 -0.49
N GLY A 570 -28.57 26.24 -0.90
CA GLY A 570 -28.45 27.45 -0.10
C GLY A 570 -27.00 27.70 0.36
N ILE A 571 -26.67 28.96 0.57
CA ILE A 571 -25.33 29.44 0.98
C ILE A 571 -25.28 29.89 2.44
N ARG A 572 -26.43 29.89 3.12
CA ARG A 572 -26.61 30.28 4.52
C ARG A 572 -27.28 29.14 5.29
N TYR A 573 -26.86 28.97 6.52
CA TYR A 573 -27.51 28.05 7.45
C TYR A 573 -27.56 28.65 8.85
N ASP A 574 -28.81 28.74 9.37
CA ASP A 574 -29.03 29.07 10.76
C ASP A 574 -29.21 27.74 11.51
N VAL A 575 -28.23 27.38 12.36
CA VAL A 575 -28.29 26.14 13.15
C VAL A 575 -29.45 26.20 14.10
N PRO A 576 -30.31 25.17 14.20
CA PRO A 576 -31.53 25.17 15.00
C PRO A 576 -31.29 25.51 16.48
N ASP A 577 -32.25 26.21 17.09
CA ASP A 577 -32.25 26.47 18.52
C ASP A 577 -32.28 25.14 19.30
N GLY A 578 -31.56 25.10 20.43
CA GLY A 578 -31.38 23.88 21.24
C GLY A 578 -30.11 23.11 20.94
N VAL A 579 -29.47 23.30 19.77
CA VAL A 579 -28.18 22.67 19.47
C VAL A 579 -27.11 23.25 20.39
N THR A 580 -26.45 22.36 21.13
CA THR A 580 -25.37 22.68 22.06
C THR A 580 -23.99 22.26 21.52
N ARG A 581 -23.95 21.30 20.58
CA ARG A 581 -22.73 20.73 20.01
C ARG A 581 -22.86 20.53 18.51
N ILE A 582 -21.81 20.95 17.78
CA ILE A 582 -21.55 20.56 16.38
C ILE A 582 -20.62 19.35 16.39
N GLY A 583 -20.98 18.26 15.73
CA GLY A 583 -20.24 17.02 15.67
C GLY A 583 -18.94 17.13 14.83
N GLU A 584 -18.05 16.14 15.00
CA GLU A 584 -16.82 16.03 14.21
C GLU A 584 -17.15 15.91 12.72
N ARG A 585 -16.52 16.77 11.89
CA ARG A 585 -16.74 16.86 10.44
C ARG A 585 -18.21 16.98 10.02
N ALA A 586 -19.05 17.53 10.90
CA ALA A 586 -20.48 17.63 10.64
C ALA A 586 -20.84 18.47 9.40
N PHE A 587 -20.04 19.49 9.07
CA PHE A 587 -20.16 20.33 7.88
C PHE A 587 -19.05 20.07 6.84
N TYR A 588 -18.46 18.87 6.83
CA TYR A 588 -17.36 18.56 5.92
C TYR A 588 -17.72 18.83 4.47
N GLY A 589 -16.93 19.71 3.80
CA GLY A 589 -17.10 20.01 2.40
C GLY A 589 -18.40 20.72 2.06
N SER A 590 -19.04 21.45 3.01
CA SER A 590 -20.27 22.18 2.75
C SER A 590 -20.02 23.38 1.82
N GLY A 591 -21.01 23.69 0.95
CA GLY A 591 -21.02 24.88 0.09
C GLY A 591 -21.46 26.16 0.80
N LEU A 592 -21.58 26.15 2.13
CA LEU A 592 -22.07 27.29 2.90
C LEU A 592 -21.05 28.46 2.87
N MET A 593 -21.58 29.66 2.73
CA MET A 593 -20.83 30.91 2.88
C MET A 593 -21.03 31.50 4.28
N ILE A 594 -22.21 31.32 4.88
CA ILE A 594 -22.58 31.93 6.16
C ILE A 594 -23.18 30.88 7.05
N VAL A 595 -22.70 30.81 8.30
CA VAL A 595 -23.29 29.98 9.36
C VAL A 595 -23.54 30.81 10.62
N ARG A 596 -24.78 30.75 11.13
CA ARG A 596 -25.16 31.34 12.39
C ARG A 596 -25.44 30.26 13.40
N PHE A 597 -24.84 30.36 14.58
CA PHE A 597 -25.04 29.41 15.67
C PHE A 597 -26.05 29.93 16.69
N PRO A 598 -26.86 29.04 17.31
CA PRO A 598 -27.86 29.43 18.30
C PRO A 598 -27.20 29.81 19.63
N GLN A 599 -27.96 30.53 20.50
CA GLN A 599 -27.51 30.91 21.85
C GLN A 599 -27.18 29.72 22.75
N SER A 600 -27.73 28.56 22.43
CA SER A 600 -27.45 27.28 23.12
C SER A 600 -26.09 26.64 22.81
N LEU A 601 -25.39 27.04 21.75
CA LEU A 601 -24.11 26.44 21.35
C LEU A 601 -23.05 26.52 22.47
N ARG A 602 -22.38 25.41 22.72
CA ARG A 602 -21.23 25.29 23.65
C ARG A 602 -19.98 24.78 22.97
N THR A 603 -20.11 23.78 22.10
CA THR A 603 -18.94 23.09 21.53
C THR A 603 -19.04 22.96 20.02
N VAL A 604 -17.94 23.26 19.31
CA VAL A 604 -17.70 22.87 17.93
C VAL A 604 -16.56 21.86 17.92
N ALA A 605 -16.84 20.63 17.47
CA ALA A 605 -15.88 19.53 17.52
C ALA A 605 -14.74 19.67 16.48
N ASP A 606 -13.78 18.75 16.55
CA ASP A 606 -12.61 18.70 15.67
C ASP A 606 -13.02 18.62 14.19
N GLU A 607 -12.31 19.36 13.34
CA GLU A 607 -12.51 19.35 11.88
C GLU A 607 -13.97 19.58 11.42
N ALA A 608 -14.83 20.16 12.25
CA ALA A 608 -16.28 20.29 11.99
C ALA A 608 -16.59 20.87 10.62
N PHE A 609 -15.85 21.88 10.15
CA PHE A 609 -16.01 22.55 8.85
C PHE A 609 -14.85 22.26 7.87
N LYS A 610 -14.17 21.15 8.04
CA LYS A 610 -13.06 20.80 7.14
C LYS A 610 -13.53 20.80 5.68
N ASN A 611 -12.70 21.37 4.80
CA ASN A 611 -12.97 21.51 3.35
C ASN A 611 -14.23 22.34 2.99
N SER A 612 -14.75 23.15 3.92
CA SER A 612 -15.83 24.13 3.64
C SER A 612 -15.20 25.41 3.06
N THR A 613 -14.63 25.30 1.84
CA THR A 613 -13.80 26.35 1.23
C THR A 613 -14.54 27.62 0.85
N ARG A 614 -15.88 27.59 0.80
CA ARG A 614 -16.74 28.76 0.48
C ARG A 614 -17.11 29.59 1.71
N LEU A 615 -16.81 29.13 2.93
CA LEU A 615 -17.21 29.79 4.18
C LEU A 615 -16.49 31.12 4.35
N ILE A 616 -17.25 32.20 4.48
CA ILE A 616 -16.75 33.59 4.60
C ILE A 616 -17.11 34.24 5.94
N ALA A 617 -18.26 33.86 6.57
CA ALA A 617 -18.68 34.48 7.81
C ALA A 617 -19.33 33.48 8.79
N LEU A 618 -19.04 33.69 10.07
CA LEU A 618 -19.53 32.88 11.19
C LEU A 618 -20.10 33.78 12.29
N ASP A 619 -21.22 33.38 12.92
CA ASP A 619 -21.83 34.10 14.04
C ASP A 619 -21.93 33.18 15.28
N PHE A 620 -21.08 33.43 16.27
CA PHE A 620 -20.98 32.65 17.52
C PHE A 620 -21.64 33.35 18.70
N PRO A 621 -22.42 32.63 19.53
CA PRO A 621 -22.94 33.17 20.78
C PRO A 621 -21.84 33.37 21.83
N ALA A 622 -22.08 34.26 22.80
CA ALA A 622 -21.18 34.48 23.93
C ALA A 622 -20.94 33.24 24.81
N GLY A 623 -21.86 32.24 24.71
CA GLY A 623 -21.81 31.02 25.50
C GLY A 623 -20.98 29.90 24.93
N THR A 624 -20.24 30.11 23.83
CA THR A 624 -19.36 29.10 23.23
C THR A 624 -18.17 28.85 24.17
N GLU A 625 -17.94 27.58 24.53
CA GLU A 625 -16.94 27.14 25.49
C GLU A 625 -15.72 26.50 24.83
N GLU A 626 -15.93 25.81 23.67
CA GLU A 626 -14.86 25.05 22.99
C GLU A 626 -15.01 25.12 21.46
N ILE A 627 -13.88 25.33 20.80
CA ILE A 627 -13.71 25.15 19.35
C ILE A 627 -12.57 24.13 19.17
N GLY A 628 -12.88 23.01 18.56
CA GLY A 628 -11.98 21.89 18.38
C GLY A 628 -10.83 22.16 17.41
N THR A 629 -9.91 21.22 17.38
CA THR A 629 -8.71 21.26 16.54
C THR A 629 -9.08 21.30 15.06
N ARG A 630 -8.56 22.28 14.31
CA ARG A 630 -8.84 22.44 12.88
C ARG A 630 -10.33 22.48 12.53
N ALA A 631 -11.17 22.96 13.50
CA ALA A 631 -12.60 23.06 13.27
C ALA A 631 -12.92 23.86 12.00
N PHE A 632 -12.12 24.91 11.73
CA PHE A 632 -12.16 25.72 10.52
C PHE A 632 -10.81 25.62 9.82
N ASN A 633 -10.74 24.90 8.72
CA ASN A 633 -9.47 24.66 8.03
C ASN A 633 -8.85 25.96 7.50
N ARG A 634 -7.50 25.99 7.37
CA ARG A 634 -6.74 27.13 6.80
C ARG A 634 -7.18 27.54 5.38
N ASP A 635 -7.80 26.61 4.66
CA ASP A 635 -8.28 26.83 3.28
C ASP A 635 -9.68 27.46 3.21
N SER A 636 -10.29 27.77 4.36
CA SER A 636 -11.54 28.52 4.40
C SER A 636 -11.29 30.00 4.10
N ASN A 637 -12.18 30.61 3.29
CA ASN A 637 -12.16 32.03 2.97
C ASN A 637 -12.80 32.89 4.04
N ILE A 638 -12.79 32.42 5.33
CA ILE A 638 -13.42 33.15 6.44
C ILE A 638 -12.72 34.51 6.58
N SER A 639 -13.46 35.57 6.30
CA SER A 639 -13.02 36.94 6.49
C SER A 639 -13.54 37.53 7.81
N ASP A 640 -14.72 37.11 8.25
CA ASP A 640 -15.43 37.73 9.36
C ASP A 640 -15.96 36.70 10.36
N VAL A 641 -15.70 36.97 11.64
CA VAL A 641 -16.31 36.23 12.77
C VAL A 641 -17.02 37.22 13.69
N PHE A 642 -18.31 37.01 13.88
CA PHE A 642 -19.12 37.75 14.84
C PHE A 642 -19.18 36.93 16.13
N PHE A 643 -18.85 37.54 17.23
CA PHE A 643 -18.84 36.89 18.54
C PHE A 643 -19.60 37.70 19.59
N GLY A 644 -20.62 37.10 20.17
CA GLY A 644 -21.48 37.75 21.17
C GLY A 644 -20.76 38.07 22.49
N GLY A 645 -19.58 37.51 22.72
CA GLY A 645 -18.77 37.74 23.93
C GLY A 645 -17.71 38.81 23.77
N THR A 646 -16.85 38.93 24.80
CA THR A 646 -15.73 39.90 24.82
C THR A 646 -14.51 39.37 24.08
N GLU A 647 -13.58 40.30 23.75
CA GLU A 647 -12.28 39.95 23.14
C GLU A 647 -11.48 38.99 24.02
N ASP A 648 -11.46 39.20 25.34
CA ASP A 648 -10.77 38.30 26.28
C ASP A 648 -11.36 36.89 26.26
N ALA A 649 -12.70 36.77 26.19
CA ALA A 649 -13.36 35.47 26.10
C ALA A 649 -13.00 34.76 24.78
N TRP A 650 -12.97 35.49 23.66
CA TRP A 650 -12.54 34.95 22.38
C TRP A 650 -11.10 34.47 22.41
N TYR A 651 -10.19 35.29 22.97
CA TYR A 651 -8.79 34.90 23.10
C TYR A 651 -8.64 33.59 23.89
N GLN A 652 -9.40 33.41 25.00
CA GLN A 652 -9.37 32.16 25.76
C GLN A 652 -9.86 30.97 24.94
N LEU A 653 -10.84 31.15 24.06
CA LEU A 653 -11.41 30.12 23.19
C LEU A 653 -10.44 29.63 22.09
N VAL A 654 -9.56 30.53 21.60
CA VAL A 654 -8.67 30.24 20.46
C VAL A 654 -7.17 30.15 20.80
N LYS A 655 -6.78 30.42 22.05
CA LYS A 655 -5.37 30.62 22.47
C LYS A 655 -4.46 29.40 22.28
N ASP A 656 -5.00 28.19 22.38
CA ASP A 656 -4.19 26.99 22.50
C ASP A 656 -3.82 26.37 21.13
N GLU A 657 -4.34 26.91 20.00
CA GLU A 657 -4.00 26.44 18.67
C GLU A 657 -3.99 27.55 17.61
N ALA A 658 -2.82 27.80 17.03
CA ALA A 658 -2.60 28.79 15.96
C ALA A 658 -3.32 28.47 14.61
N TYR A 659 -4.14 27.40 14.53
CA TYR A 659 -4.71 26.86 13.30
C TYR A 659 -6.24 26.73 13.30
N LYS A 660 -6.92 27.31 14.29
CA LYS A 660 -8.39 27.25 14.34
C LYS A 660 -9.05 28.10 13.26
N PHE A 661 -8.46 29.24 12.91
CA PHE A 661 -8.93 30.21 11.91
C PHE A 661 -7.80 30.67 11.00
N PRO A 662 -8.09 31.24 9.80
CA PRO A 662 -7.13 31.99 8.98
C PRO A 662 -6.49 33.14 9.77
N LEU A 663 -5.25 33.53 9.41
CA LEU A 663 -4.47 34.52 10.16
C LEU A 663 -4.99 35.95 10.07
N ASP A 664 -5.83 36.28 9.08
CA ASP A 664 -6.35 37.59 8.71
C ASP A 664 -7.85 37.74 8.98
N VAL A 665 -8.45 36.84 9.74
CA VAL A 665 -9.86 36.91 10.13
C VAL A 665 -10.15 38.15 10.98
N GLN A 666 -11.17 38.95 10.57
CA GLN A 666 -11.69 40.04 11.39
C GLN A 666 -12.70 39.51 12.40
N VAL A 667 -12.45 39.79 13.68
CA VAL A 667 -13.39 39.37 14.76
C VAL A 667 -14.13 40.61 15.28
N HIS A 668 -15.46 40.51 15.25
CA HIS A 668 -16.40 41.57 15.72
C HIS A 668 -16.95 41.11 17.08
N TYR A 669 -16.62 41.83 18.15
CA TYR A 669 -16.98 41.47 19.53
C TYR A 669 -18.27 42.11 20.00
N GLN A 670 -18.96 41.41 20.94
CA GLN A 670 -20.20 41.88 21.56
C GLN A 670 -21.30 42.24 20.54
N THR A 671 -21.32 41.51 19.44
CA THR A 671 -22.26 41.74 18.34
C THR A 671 -22.64 40.41 17.69
N SER A 672 -23.72 40.43 16.93
CA SER A 672 -24.11 39.32 16.07
C SER A 672 -24.25 39.85 14.64
N MET A 673 -24.09 38.94 13.70
CA MET A 673 -24.19 39.23 12.29
C MET A 673 -25.62 39.64 11.89
N VAL A 674 -25.76 40.77 11.22
CA VAL A 674 -27.03 41.19 10.63
C VAL A 674 -26.95 40.96 9.13
N VAL A 675 -27.44 39.82 8.66
CA VAL A 675 -27.65 39.56 7.23
C VAL A 675 -29.14 39.54 6.96
N PRO A 676 -29.65 40.56 6.22
CA PRO A 676 -31.06 40.60 5.91
C PRO A 676 -31.49 39.40 5.08
N ARG A 677 -32.65 38.85 5.38
CA ARG A 677 -33.31 37.85 4.53
C ARG A 677 -34.10 38.52 3.44
N ALA A 678 -34.36 37.83 2.34
CA ALA A 678 -35.19 38.39 1.26
C ALA A 678 -36.54 38.84 1.77
N ALA A 679 -37.16 38.11 2.71
CA ALA A 679 -38.42 38.52 3.33
C ALA A 679 -38.34 39.75 4.24
N ASP A 680 -37.12 40.10 4.72
CA ASP A 680 -36.89 41.36 5.49
C ASP A 680 -36.70 42.56 4.57
N LEU A 681 -36.26 42.30 3.31
CA LEU A 681 -35.99 43.32 2.30
C LEU A 681 -37.19 43.61 1.39
N PHE A 682 -38.03 42.59 1.16
CA PHE A 682 -39.10 42.64 0.18
C PHE A 682 -40.45 42.24 0.79
N THR A 683 -41.40 43.14 0.74
CA THR A 683 -42.72 42.92 1.36
C THR A 683 -43.62 41.91 0.62
N ASP A 684 -43.31 41.59 -0.63
CA ASP A 684 -44.01 40.66 -1.48
C ASP A 684 -43.34 39.27 -1.55
N VAL A 685 -42.32 39.01 -0.70
CA VAL A 685 -41.64 37.71 -0.56
C VAL A 685 -42.11 37.00 0.71
N ASP A 686 -42.80 35.86 0.54
CA ASP A 686 -43.30 35.03 1.60
C ASP A 686 -42.26 33.99 2.02
N ALA A 687 -41.78 34.04 3.26
CA ALA A 687 -40.76 33.14 3.81
C ALA A 687 -41.23 31.66 3.86
N ASP A 688 -42.53 31.40 3.83
CA ASP A 688 -43.09 30.02 3.83
C ASP A 688 -43.36 29.49 2.41
N SER A 689 -43.05 30.29 1.37
CA SER A 689 -43.28 29.86 -0.01
C SER A 689 -42.21 28.82 -0.45
N TRP A 690 -42.62 27.96 -1.39
CA TRP A 690 -41.73 26.97 -2.00
C TRP A 690 -40.50 27.60 -2.69
N SER A 691 -40.66 28.83 -3.18
CA SER A 691 -39.60 29.53 -3.90
C SER A 691 -38.70 30.41 -3.02
N TYR A 692 -39.03 30.52 -1.74
CA TYR A 692 -38.28 31.35 -0.80
C TYR A 692 -36.79 31.04 -0.77
N PRO A 693 -36.37 29.72 -0.65
CA PRO A 693 -34.94 29.41 -0.65
C PRO A 693 -34.19 29.89 -1.85
N GLY A 694 -34.76 29.78 -3.06
CA GLY A 694 -34.19 30.26 -4.29
C GLY A 694 -34.11 31.80 -4.34
N ILE A 695 -35.14 32.49 -3.89
CA ILE A 695 -35.17 33.96 -3.83
C ILE A 695 -34.14 34.48 -2.84
N ASP A 696 -34.12 33.95 -1.62
CA ASP A 696 -33.18 34.36 -0.57
C ASP A 696 -31.73 34.12 -1.00
N PHE A 697 -31.45 32.96 -1.63
CA PHE A 697 -30.17 32.66 -2.25
C PHE A 697 -29.75 33.69 -3.29
N CYS A 698 -30.61 33.96 -4.31
CA CYS A 698 -30.28 34.87 -5.39
C CYS A 698 -30.08 36.30 -4.91
N VAL A 699 -30.84 36.76 -3.92
CA VAL A 699 -30.70 38.08 -3.30
C VAL A 699 -29.39 38.16 -2.50
N LEU A 700 -29.11 37.16 -1.66
CA LEU A 700 -27.91 37.14 -0.85
C LEU A 700 -26.63 37.02 -1.69
N ALA A 701 -26.67 36.20 -2.75
CA ALA A 701 -25.56 36.03 -3.68
C ALA A 701 -25.40 37.23 -4.68
N GLY A 702 -26.27 38.22 -4.60
CA GLY A 702 -26.24 39.36 -5.52
C GLY A 702 -26.64 39.05 -6.98
N LEU A 703 -27.26 37.89 -7.21
CA LEU A 703 -27.67 37.45 -8.57
C LEU A 703 -28.96 38.08 -9.04
N MET A 704 -29.86 38.36 -8.11
CA MET A 704 -31.11 39.05 -8.38
C MET A 704 -31.36 40.11 -7.33
N SER A 705 -31.96 41.23 -7.75
CA SER A 705 -32.37 42.35 -6.88
C SER A 705 -33.83 42.64 -6.99
N GLY A 706 -34.37 43.50 -6.14
CA GLY A 706 -35.73 44.01 -6.26
C GLY A 706 -35.95 44.79 -7.56
N VAL A 707 -37.18 44.96 -7.95
CA VAL A 707 -37.59 45.72 -9.16
C VAL A 707 -37.82 47.19 -8.88
N GLY A 708 -37.72 47.58 -7.61
CA GLY A 708 -37.84 48.94 -7.14
C GLY A 708 -38.61 49.03 -5.81
N GLY A 709 -38.19 49.95 -4.93
CA GLY A 709 -38.69 50.02 -3.55
C GLY A 709 -38.37 48.75 -2.78
N ASP A 710 -39.34 48.24 -2.01
CA ASP A 710 -39.30 46.99 -1.19
C ASP A 710 -40.01 45.81 -1.89
N THR A 711 -39.95 45.75 -3.24
CA THR A 711 -40.65 44.73 -4.03
C THR A 711 -39.71 43.87 -4.84
N PHE A 712 -39.83 42.55 -4.76
CA PHE A 712 -39.07 41.56 -5.56
C PHE A 712 -39.84 41.16 -6.83
N LEU A 713 -41.13 41.13 -6.80
CA LEU A 713 -42.04 40.69 -7.86
C LEU A 713 -41.87 39.18 -8.21
N PRO A 714 -42.10 38.23 -7.26
CA PRO A 714 -41.86 36.80 -7.46
C PRO A 714 -42.49 36.22 -8.72
N ARG A 715 -43.75 36.63 -9.00
CA ARG A 715 -44.54 36.16 -10.16
C ARG A 715 -44.29 36.96 -11.44
N GLY A 716 -43.44 37.98 -11.40
CA GLY A 716 -43.00 38.70 -12.60
C GLY A 716 -42.21 37.81 -13.51
N VAL A 717 -42.19 38.13 -14.81
CA VAL A 717 -41.43 37.34 -15.78
C VAL A 717 -39.92 37.72 -15.73
N THR A 718 -39.05 36.78 -15.98
CA THR A 718 -37.63 36.99 -16.18
C THR A 718 -37.34 37.14 -17.65
N THR A 719 -36.53 38.12 -18.05
CA THR A 719 -36.16 38.34 -19.46
C THR A 719 -34.90 37.53 -19.82
N ARG A 720 -34.72 37.34 -21.16
CA ARG A 720 -33.52 36.66 -21.68
C ARG A 720 -32.23 37.38 -21.27
N ALA A 721 -32.23 38.74 -21.37
CA ALA A 721 -31.08 39.53 -20.94
C ALA A 721 -30.77 39.40 -19.46
N GLN A 722 -31.77 39.29 -18.59
CA GLN A 722 -31.55 39.12 -17.17
C GLN A 722 -30.84 37.80 -16.83
N VAL A 723 -31.20 36.67 -17.44
CA VAL A 723 -30.51 35.40 -17.23
C VAL A 723 -29.05 35.47 -17.70
N VAL A 724 -28.80 36.04 -18.87
CA VAL A 724 -27.45 36.20 -19.42
C VAL A 724 -26.59 37.13 -18.55
N GLN A 725 -27.17 38.22 -18.03
CA GLN A 725 -26.47 39.14 -17.13
C GLN A 725 -26.04 38.43 -15.82
N ILE A 726 -26.91 37.58 -15.25
CA ILE A 726 -26.58 36.81 -14.06
C ILE A 726 -25.37 35.91 -14.31
N LEU A 727 -25.33 35.20 -15.45
CA LEU A 727 -24.20 34.36 -15.79
C LEU A 727 -22.92 35.11 -16.06
N TYR A 728 -23.00 36.28 -16.66
CA TYR A 728 -21.88 37.21 -16.88
C TYR A 728 -21.28 37.69 -15.55
N ASN A 729 -22.13 38.08 -14.59
CA ASN A 729 -21.72 38.45 -13.23
C ASN A 729 -21.07 37.27 -12.49
N LEU A 730 -21.67 36.05 -12.60
CA LEU A 730 -21.09 34.83 -12.04
C LEU A 730 -19.70 34.50 -12.59
N SER A 731 -19.40 34.88 -13.83
CA SER A 731 -18.10 34.75 -14.49
C SER A 731 -17.10 35.85 -14.13
N GLY A 732 -17.44 36.78 -13.24
CA GLY A 732 -16.59 37.89 -12.82
C GLY A 732 -16.47 39.00 -13.85
N GLU A 733 -17.50 39.19 -14.68
CA GLU A 733 -17.59 40.26 -15.68
C GLU A 733 -16.34 40.31 -16.59
N PRO A 734 -16.02 39.24 -17.31
CA PRO A 734 -14.82 39.19 -18.13
C PRO A 734 -14.84 40.24 -19.24
N ALA A 735 -13.68 40.83 -19.55
CA ALA A 735 -13.55 41.86 -20.60
C ALA A 735 -14.01 41.31 -21.96
N VAL A 736 -14.89 42.01 -22.62
CA VAL A 736 -15.49 41.65 -23.91
C VAL A 736 -14.68 42.28 -25.05
N ALA A 737 -14.12 41.44 -25.92
CA ALA A 737 -13.38 41.90 -27.09
C ALA A 737 -14.21 41.66 -28.37
N GLY A 738 -14.95 42.64 -28.84
CA GLY A 738 -15.76 42.55 -30.07
C GLY A 738 -17.26 42.75 -29.83
N GLY A 739 -18.00 42.88 -30.91
CA GLY A 739 -19.46 43.09 -30.90
C GLY A 739 -20.26 41.80 -31.13
N THR A 740 -21.56 41.97 -31.20
CA THR A 740 -22.54 40.95 -31.61
C THR A 740 -23.18 41.29 -32.95
N PRO A 741 -23.75 40.36 -33.67
CA PRO A 741 -24.54 40.63 -34.86
C PRO A 741 -25.93 41.26 -34.54
N PHE A 742 -26.29 41.34 -33.26
CA PHE A 742 -27.64 41.74 -32.83
C PHE A 742 -27.85 43.26 -32.93
N THR A 743 -28.94 43.67 -33.57
CA THR A 743 -29.26 45.08 -33.79
C THR A 743 -30.33 45.62 -32.84
N ASP A 744 -30.90 44.76 -31.99
CA ASP A 744 -32.00 45.04 -31.07
C ASP A 744 -31.55 45.24 -29.62
N LEU A 745 -30.22 45.41 -29.37
CA LEU A 745 -29.67 45.68 -28.04
C LEU A 745 -29.79 47.21 -27.74
N THR A 746 -30.83 47.57 -27.01
CA THR A 746 -31.20 48.99 -26.80
C THR A 746 -30.77 49.57 -25.45
N ALA A 747 -30.42 48.74 -24.46
CA ALA A 747 -29.98 49.20 -23.15
C ALA A 747 -28.55 48.75 -22.83
N ASP A 748 -27.76 49.68 -22.25
CA ASP A 748 -26.33 49.51 -22.00
C ASP A 748 -26.01 48.37 -20.99
N TRP A 749 -26.90 48.13 -20.00
CA TRP A 749 -26.66 47.24 -18.88
C TRP A 749 -26.50 45.75 -19.26
N TYR A 750 -26.98 45.33 -20.41
CA TYR A 750 -26.86 43.93 -20.87
C TYR A 750 -25.97 43.77 -22.13
N GLN A 751 -25.44 44.84 -22.71
CA GLN A 751 -24.73 44.74 -23.98
C GLN A 751 -23.48 43.88 -23.85
N ASP A 752 -22.65 44.10 -22.84
CA ASP A 752 -21.43 43.36 -22.61
C ASP A 752 -21.75 41.90 -22.25
N ALA A 753 -22.76 41.65 -21.44
CA ALA A 753 -23.18 40.30 -21.06
C ALA A 753 -23.64 39.47 -22.27
N ILE A 754 -24.47 40.06 -23.15
CA ILE A 754 -24.95 39.40 -24.37
C ILE A 754 -23.79 39.19 -25.36
N ALA A 755 -22.90 40.16 -25.50
CA ALA A 755 -21.73 40.06 -26.36
C ALA A 755 -20.78 38.93 -25.89
N TRP A 756 -20.50 38.88 -24.59
CA TRP A 756 -19.73 37.81 -23.96
C TRP A 756 -20.40 36.43 -24.19
N ALA A 757 -21.68 36.28 -23.86
CA ALA A 757 -22.38 35.02 -23.98
C ALA A 757 -22.48 34.52 -25.43
N TYR A 758 -22.59 35.40 -26.40
CA TYR A 758 -22.54 35.10 -27.82
C TYR A 758 -21.14 34.65 -28.27
N GLN A 759 -20.09 35.37 -27.86
CA GLN A 759 -18.68 35.01 -28.18
C GLN A 759 -18.22 33.71 -27.57
N THR A 760 -18.70 33.40 -26.39
CA THR A 760 -18.39 32.12 -25.70
C THR A 760 -19.26 30.98 -26.19
N GLY A 761 -20.30 31.21 -27.03
CA GLY A 761 -21.18 30.17 -27.52
C GLY A 761 -22.31 29.78 -26.54
N VAL A 762 -22.43 30.48 -25.40
CA VAL A 762 -23.49 30.22 -24.39
C VAL A 762 -24.88 30.53 -24.93
N VAL A 763 -25.00 31.55 -25.79
CA VAL A 763 -26.27 31.92 -26.41
C VAL A 763 -26.15 32.13 -27.91
N SER A 764 -27.26 31.91 -28.59
CA SER A 764 -27.48 32.35 -29.97
C SER A 764 -28.65 33.35 -30.03
N GLY A 765 -28.79 34.08 -31.16
CA GLY A 765 -29.93 34.94 -31.38
C GLY A 765 -31.21 34.17 -31.64
N THR A 766 -32.37 34.86 -31.57
CA THR A 766 -33.66 34.35 -32.05
C THR A 766 -33.71 34.37 -33.57
N SER A 767 -32.84 35.19 -34.18
CA SER A 767 -32.53 35.22 -35.61
C SER A 767 -31.04 35.55 -35.81
N ALA A 768 -30.58 35.67 -37.05
CA ALA A 768 -29.21 36.06 -37.37
C ALA A 768 -28.81 37.44 -36.83
N THR A 769 -29.79 38.37 -36.60
CA THR A 769 -29.55 39.76 -36.22
C THR A 769 -30.35 40.23 -35.02
N THR A 770 -31.12 39.33 -34.36
CA THR A 770 -31.93 39.69 -33.19
C THR A 770 -31.69 38.74 -32.05
N PHE A 771 -31.62 39.29 -30.82
CA PHE A 771 -31.51 38.52 -29.56
C PHE A 771 -32.82 38.51 -28.76
N GLU A 772 -33.66 39.52 -28.89
CA GLU A 772 -34.88 39.78 -28.13
C GLU A 772 -34.62 39.86 -26.62
N PRO A 773 -33.77 40.81 -26.16
CA PRO A 773 -33.29 40.89 -24.77
C PRO A 773 -34.39 41.05 -23.74
N GLU A 774 -35.47 41.78 -24.05
CA GLU A 774 -36.57 42.09 -23.16
C GLU A 774 -37.71 41.03 -23.23
N ALA A 775 -37.60 40.03 -24.12
CA ALA A 775 -38.62 38.98 -24.22
C ALA A 775 -38.55 38.09 -22.99
N PRO A 776 -39.70 37.59 -22.48
CA PRO A 776 -39.73 36.57 -21.44
C PRO A 776 -38.92 35.35 -21.85
N VAL A 777 -37.98 34.94 -21.01
CA VAL A 777 -37.22 33.72 -21.24
C VAL A 777 -38.12 32.49 -20.99
N THR A 778 -38.16 31.55 -21.94
CA THR A 778 -38.92 30.31 -21.74
C THR A 778 -38.13 29.30 -20.91
N ARG A 779 -38.81 28.32 -20.31
CA ARG A 779 -38.17 27.28 -19.47
C ARG A 779 -37.15 26.45 -20.28
N GLU A 780 -37.46 26.10 -21.55
CA GLU A 780 -36.50 25.42 -22.42
C GLU A 780 -35.29 26.29 -22.79
N GLN A 781 -35.49 27.64 -22.94
CA GLN A 781 -34.38 28.55 -23.18
C GLN A 781 -33.46 28.68 -21.98
N ILE A 782 -34.00 28.72 -20.74
CA ILE A 782 -33.17 28.70 -19.52
C ILE A 782 -32.33 27.43 -19.49
N ALA A 783 -32.92 26.25 -19.77
CA ALA A 783 -32.15 25.01 -19.82
C ALA A 783 -30.97 25.09 -20.81
N VAL A 784 -31.21 25.54 -22.05
CA VAL A 784 -30.16 25.67 -23.07
C VAL A 784 -29.07 26.65 -22.67
N ILE A 785 -29.44 27.80 -22.08
CA ILE A 785 -28.48 28.82 -21.63
C ILE A 785 -27.60 28.29 -20.49
N LEU A 786 -28.21 27.59 -19.50
CA LEU A 786 -27.46 27.05 -18.36
C LEU A 786 -26.58 25.88 -18.76
N MET A 787 -27.06 24.94 -19.59
CA MET A 787 -26.26 23.83 -20.08
C MET A 787 -25.12 24.31 -20.99
N GLY A 788 -25.41 25.27 -21.88
CA GLY A 788 -24.40 25.94 -22.71
C GLY A 788 -23.32 26.65 -21.86
N TYR A 789 -23.69 27.29 -20.76
CA TYR A 789 -22.74 27.91 -19.84
C TYR A 789 -21.86 26.84 -19.14
N ALA A 790 -22.43 25.76 -18.65
CA ALA A 790 -21.70 24.68 -18.03
C ALA A 790 -20.67 24.05 -19.00
N GLU A 791 -21.09 23.80 -20.26
CA GLU A 791 -20.23 23.18 -21.26
C GLU A 791 -19.16 24.14 -21.79
N GLN A 792 -19.56 25.34 -22.24
CA GLN A 792 -18.68 26.24 -22.98
C GLN A 792 -17.79 27.10 -22.11
N VAL A 793 -18.24 27.48 -20.91
CA VAL A 793 -17.48 28.32 -19.97
C VAL A 793 -16.80 27.52 -18.86
N LEU A 794 -17.50 26.56 -18.27
CA LEU A 794 -17.00 25.77 -17.15
C LEU A 794 -16.34 24.46 -17.57
N SER A 795 -16.44 24.09 -18.88
CA SER A 795 -15.90 22.83 -19.42
C SER A 795 -16.45 21.58 -18.69
N MET A 796 -17.69 21.64 -18.23
CA MET A 796 -18.38 20.51 -17.58
C MET A 796 -18.99 19.60 -18.64
N ASP A 797 -18.68 18.30 -18.60
CA ASP A 797 -19.35 17.29 -19.43
C ASP A 797 -20.63 16.80 -18.73
N LEU A 798 -21.77 17.31 -19.17
CA LEU A 798 -23.10 16.96 -18.65
C LEU A 798 -23.85 15.98 -19.55
N SER A 799 -23.19 15.44 -20.60
CA SER A 799 -23.84 14.64 -21.65
C SER A 799 -24.24 13.22 -21.23
N ALA A 800 -23.82 12.74 -20.05
CA ALA A 800 -23.95 11.34 -19.66
C ALA A 800 -25.36 10.93 -19.20
N ASP A 801 -26.15 11.82 -18.64
CA ASP A 801 -27.46 11.51 -18.03
C ASP A 801 -28.60 12.35 -18.64
N LYS A 802 -29.36 11.74 -19.57
CA LYS A 802 -30.54 12.36 -20.14
C LYS A 802 -31.82 11.72 -19.60
N ALA A 803 -32.70 12.53 -19.01
CA ALA A 803 -34.00 12.04 -18.57
C ALA A 803 -34.90 11.68 -19.75
N ASP A 804 -35.74 10.69 -19.56
CA ASP A 804 -36.80 10.37 -20.51
C ASP A 804 -37.96 11.40 -20.43
N LEU A 805 -37.98 12.34 -21.36
CA LEU A 805 -39.01 13.38 -21.40
C LEU A 805 -40.40 12.82 -21.70
N THR A 806 -40.56 11.57 -22.15
CA THR A 806 -41.90 10.98 -22.36
C THR A 806 -42.64 10.70 -21.06
N ALA A 807 -41.94 10.75 -19.91
CA ALA A 807 -42.54 10.70 -18.59
C ALA A 807 -43.44 11.92 -18.29
N PHE A 808 -43.32 13.01 -19.04
CA PHE A 808 -44.14 14.23 -18.90
C PHE A 808 -45.20 14.29 -19.99
N PRO A 809 -46.47 14.62 -19.66
CA PRO A 809 -47.55 14.69 -20.64
C PRO A 809 -47.29 15.65 -21.82
N ASP A 810 -46.49 16.70 -21.60
CA ASP A 810 -46.10 17.69 -22.58
C ASP A 810 -44.65 17.60 -23.04
N GLY A 811 -43.96 16.49 -22.74
CA GLY A 811 -42.57 16.30 -23.14
C GLY A 811 -42.35 16.34 -24.67
N ALA A 812 -43.36 15.95 -25.45
CA ALA A 812 -43.33 16.06 -26.93
C ALA A 812 -43.37 17.53 -27.41
N SER A 813 -43.74 18.49 -26.59
CA SER A 813 -43.83 19.93 -26.97
C SER A 813 -42.48 20.65 -26.77
N VAL A 814 -41.45 19.95 -26.21
CA VAL A 814 -40.09 20.51 -26.16
C VAL A 814 -39.55 20.64 -27.57
N SER A 815 -39.04 21.81 -27.91
CA SER A 815 -38.44 22.10 -29.21
C SER A 815 -37.25 21.22 -29.52
N ASP A 816 -37.07 20.75 -30.76
CA ASP A 816 -35.98 19.87 -31.13
C ASP A 816 -34.57 20.40 -30.77
N TRP A 817 -34.39 21.73 -30.91
CA TRP A 817 -33.10 22.37 -30.56
C TRP A 817 -32.82 22.45 -29.05
N ALA A 818 -33.85 22.29 -28.21
CA ALA A 818 -33.72 22.36 -26.75
C ALA A 818 -33.81 20.97 -26.07
N ARG A 819 -34.15 19.94 -26.83
CA ARG A 819 -34.52 18.62 -26.30
C ARG A 819 -33.41 18.01 -25.40
N ASP A 820 -32.17 18.07 -25.88
CA ASP A 820 -31.02 17.52 -25.14
C ASP A 820 -30.80 18.31 -23.85
N ALA A 821 -30.73 19.63 -23.91
CA ALA A 821 -30.50 20.49 -22.73
C ALA A 821 -31.64 20.40 -21.69
N VAL A 822 -32.90 20.25 -22.16
CA VAL A 822 -34.02 20.04 -21.24
C VAL A 822 -33.94 18.64 -20.58
N ALA A 823 -33.57 17.59 -21.32
CA ALA A 823 -33.41 16.26 -20.78
C ALA A 823 -32.28 16.19 -19.73
N GLU A 824 -31.17 16.88 -19.97
CA GLU A 824 -30.07 17.05 -19.02
C GLU A 824 -30.50 17.85 -17.80
N ALA A 825 -31.15 19.01 -17.98
CA ALA A 825 -31.64 19.83 -16.86
C ALA A 825 -32.68 19.09 -15.99
N VAL A 826 -33.47 18.20 -16.57
CA VAL A 826 -34.40 17.34 -15.82
C VAL A 826 -33.66 16.25 -15.05
N ALA A 827 -32.71 15.58 -15.70
CA ALA A 827 -31.87 14.56 -15.04
C ALA A 827 -31.07 15.12 -13.85
N LEU A 828 -30.58 16.37 -13.98
CA LEU A 828 -29.87 17.10 -12.94
C LEU A 828 -30.79 17.71 -11.86
N GLY A 829 -32.14 17.54 -11.98
CA GLY A 829 -33.10 18.08 -11.01
C GLY A 829 -33.28 19.61 -11.07
N LEU A 830 -32.74 20.29 -12.09
CA LEU A 830 -32.86 21.73 -12.24
C LEU A 830 -34.25 22.14 -12.71
N ILE A 831 -34.91 21.27 -13.47
CA ILE A 831 -36.30 21.45 -13.96
C ILE A 831 -37.10 20.20 -13.56
N SER A 832 -38.00 20.36 -12.60
CA SER A 832 -38.84 19.24 -12.09
C SER A 832 -40.27 19.21 -12.63
N GLY A 833 -40.64 20.21 -13.44
CA GLY A 833 -41.99 20.40 -13.95
C GLY A 833 -42.95 21.07 -12.93
N ALA A 834 -44.09 21.54 -13.40
CA ALA A 834 -45.14 22.15 -12.61
C ALA A 834 -46.25 21.13 -12.31
N GLN A 835 -46.59 20.94 -11.05
CA GLN A 835 -47.69 20.11 -10.62
C GLN A 835 -49.03 20.74 -10.99
N THR A 836 -49.89 19.99 -11.65
CA THR A 836 -51.27 20.37 -11.98
C THR A 836 -52.23 19.24 -11.55
N LYS A 837 -53.53 19.48 -11.62
CA LYS A 837 -54.52 18.44 -11.37
C LYS A 837 -54.44 17.25 -12.36
N ASP A 838 -53.90 17.47 -13.52
CA ASP A 838 -53.80 16.51 -14.63
C ASP A 838 -52.39 15.87 -14.74
N GLY A 839 -51.47 16.13 -13.80
CA GLY A 839 -50.10 15.59 -13.75
C GLY A 839 -49.04 16.67 -13.66
N THR A 840 -47.77 16.22 -13.75
CA THR A 840 -46.57 17.09 -13.77
C THR A 840 -46.23 17.49 -15.22
N PHE A 841 -46.18 18.77 -15.52
CA PHE A 841 -45.95 19.31 -16.87
C PHE A 841 -44.67 20.12 -16.90
N LEU A 842 -43.85 19.94 -17.92
CA LEU A 842 -42.60 20.69 -18.14
C LEU A 842 -42.86 22.15 -18.50
N GLN A 843 -43.91 22.43 -19.25
CA GLN A 843 -44.28 23.76 -19.78
C GLN A 843 -43.10 24.43 -20.52
N PRO A 844 -42.48 23.78 -21.53
CA PRO A 844 -41.22 24.23 -22.09
C PRO A 844 -41.29 25.62 -22.73
N GLN A 845 -42.43 25.95 -23.34
CA GLN A 845 -42.69 27.23 -24.01
C GLN A 845 -43.20 28.30 -23.02
N GLY A 846 -43.46 27.97 -21.75
CA GLY A 846 -43.88 28.91 -20.75
C GLY A 846 -42.79 29.86 -20.34
N GLY A 847 -43.08 31.16 -20.22
CA GLY A 847 -42.15 32.13 -19.66
C GLY A 847 -41.88 31.84 -18.19
N ALA A 848 -40.61 31.83 -17.77
CA ALA A 848 -40.24 31.62 -16.39
C ALA A 848 -40.50 32.85 -15.54
N THR A 849 -41.17 32.66 -14.40
CA THR A 849 -41.31 33.71 -13.39
C THR A 849 -39.98 33.94 -12.65
N ARG A 850 -39.85 35.09 -11.97
CA ARG A 850 -38.60 35.42 -11.22
C ARG A 850 -38.37 34.40 -10.10
N GLU A 851 -39.40 33.95 -9.44
CA GLU A 851 -39.28 32.91 -8.41
C GLU A 851 -38.87 31.57 -8.99
N GLN A 852 -39.35 31.17 -10.17
CA GLN A 852 -38.90 29.95 -10.87
C GLN A 852 -37.45 30.07 -11.36
N ALA A 853 -37.07 31.20 -11.95
CA ALA A 853 -35.71 31.45 -12.35
C ALA A 853 -34.74 31.44 -11.16
N ALA A 854 -35.12 32.02 -10.03
CA ALA A 854 -34.31 32.04 -8.81
C ALA A 854 -34.09 30.61 -8.29
N THR A 855 -35.12 29.73 -8.29
CA THR A 855 -35.02 28.35 -7.86
C THR A 855 -34.11 27.53 -8.80
N ILE A 856 -34.25 27.69 -10.12
CA ILE A 856 -33.40 27.04 -11.12
C ILE A 856 -31.93 27.51 -10.99
N LEU A 857 -31.70 28.81 -10.82
CA LEU A 857 -30.35 29.39 -10.65
C LEU A 857 -29.67 28.90 -9.35
N MET A 858 -30.41 28.80 -8.23
CA MET A 858 -29.89 28.23 -7.00
C MET A 858 -29.48 26.78 -7.21
N GLY A 859 -30.33 25.97 -7.84
CA GLY A 859 -30.03 24.57 -8.18
C GLY A 859 -28.80 24.47 -9.07
N PHE A 860 -28.73 25.28 -10.11
CA PHE A 860 -27.59 25.31 -11.04
C PHE A 860 -26.28 25.73 -10.34
N TYR A 861 -26.30 26.81 -9.54
CA TYR A 861 -25.13 27.22 -8.77
C TYR A 861 -24.66 26.12 -7.82
N THR A 862 -25.58 25.47 -7.12
CA THR A 862 -25.27 24.37 -6.20
C THR A 862 -24.61 23.21 -6.94
N LEU A 863 -25.12 22.85 -8.13
CA LEU A 863 -24.53 21.81 -8.97
C LEU A 863 -23.09 22.17 -9.38
N VAL A 864 -22.90 23.35 -9.94
CA VAL A 864 -21.57 23.85 -10.37
C VAL A 864 -20.59 23.90 -9.20
N ASP A 865 -21.02 24.42 -8.05
CA ASP A 865 -20.19 24.50 -6.85
C ASP A 865 -19.78 23.10 -6.34
N VAL A 866 -20.68 22.12 -6.37
CA VAL A 866 -20.41 20.72 -6.00
C VAL A 866 -19.35 20.13 -6.94
N GLU A 867 -19.51 20.28 -8.26
CA GLU A 867 -18.56 19.73 -9.23
C GLU A 867 -17.18 20.39 -9.12
N MET A 868 -17.14 21.71 -8.94
CA MET A 868 -15.88 22.43 -8.73
C MET A 868 -15.16 21.97 -7.45
N ARG A 869 -15.87 21.76 -6.35
CA ARG A 869 -15.29 21.23 -5.10
C ARG A 869 -14.79 19.79 -5.24
N ILE A 870 -15.46 18.96 -6.05
CA ILE A 870 -14.98 17.60 -6.37
C ILE A 870 -13.66 17.68 -7.15
N LEU A 871 -13.57 18.54 -8.17
CA LEU A 871 -12.35 18.74 -8.96
C LEU A 871 -11.20 19.31 -8.11
N GLU A 872 -11.47 20.29 -7.24
CA GLU A 872 -10.48 20.85 -6.30
C GLU A 872 -9.93 19.79 -5.34
N TYR A 873 -10.78 18.87 -4.90
CA TYR A 873 -10.37 17.76 -4.01
C TYR A 873 -9.52 16.70 -4.75
N ASP A 874 -9.88 16.37 -5.99
CA ASP A 874 -9.14 15.37 -6.79
C ASP A 874 -7.79 15.89 -7.28
N ALA A 875 -7.60 17.22 -7.29
CA ALA A 875 -6.32 17.86 -7.62
C ALA A 875 -5.33 17.95 -6.44
N GLN A 876 -5.80 17.74 -5.19
CA GLN A 876 -4.97 17.73 -3.97
C GLN A 876 -4.52 16.30 -3.61
#